data_0b494fbc9440fea62b05d4a5acaa8f26
#
_entry.id   0b494fbc9440fea62b05d4a5acaa8f26
#
_cell.length_a   1.000
_cell.length_b   1.000
_cell.length_c   1.000
_cell.angle_alpha   90.00
_cell.angle_beta   90.00
_cell.angle_gamma   90.00
#
_symmetry.space_group_name_H-M   'P 1'
#
loop_
_entity.id
_entity.type
_entity.pdbx_description
1 polymer ?
#
loop_
_entity_poly.entity_id
_entity_poly.type
_entity_poly.pdbx_seq_one_letter_code
_entity_poly.pdbx_strand_id
1 'polypeptide(L)'
;MVAAVFQAMRPPLLALCAPSKHHETKMKRLFALLLLPFRLFWRFLRTGITVLANLLFLAMLAFMLFSLFYTPPIVIPDGSALVINPQGDIVEQRSVMRPFSQQFNKLVGVPLKEEVFLQDLLDGIHAAAGDARIKYLVLDLDKLGAAGLDQLQVLGQALSQAKSQGKHIVAVGDSFNQAQYYLAARASEIWLNPMGSVDVHGLSVFKLYIKELLEKLAVNVHIFRVGAYKSAIEPLIRSDMSPADREASAMWLGKLWHLYTGAVAQERKLDAAVLRERILNKNTSLAAAGGNRAQTALDMGLVDELKTRPEMMRRLRQLAGPGNDRKKEFNAVAFGQYLQTLTPSYSGRRNSTSQIGIITASGNIVHGKGGVGQIGSDALLAQIDKARKDENLKALVLRVSTGGGSAFASEQIRQALVQLQQSGKVVVVSMGSMAASGGYWLAANADHIVAAPSTLTGSIGIFGAVPTFEHSLARIGVYGDGLSVGGKNLPPNLATGMAPEDEAAFQMDVDYGYRRFLQIVAEGRKKSLDEVGRIAEGRVWDGATARDLGLVDSLGGLNEAVAVAAKLAKVPKESAAYIRLAPLPILEQFMSGANLQARLVPAGSRIQEELTNRYGFMLEKSDPRHIYAHSLLAEPAAILQ
;
A
#
# COMPACT_ATOMS: atom_id res chain seq x y z
N MET A 1 10.77 12.32 47.99
CA MET A 1 10.53 11.56 49.22
C MET A 1 11.76 11.52 50.16
N VAL A 2 12.79 12.32 49.91
CA VAL A 2 14.02 12.39 50.77
C VAL A 2 14.14 13.72 51.51
N ALA A 3 13.29 14.72 51.23
CA ALA A 3 13.33 16.04 51.90
C ALA A 3 12.50 16.13 53.19
N ALA A 4 11.70 15.11 53.52
CA ALA A 4 10.78 15.15 54.69
C ALA A 4 11.33 14.51 55.97
N VAL A 5 12.52 13.92 55.97
CA VAL A 5 13.06 13.18 57.14
C VAL A 5 14.01 14.02 57.98
N PHE A 6 14.43 15.20 57.53
CA PHE A 6 15.40 16.04 58.27
C PHE A 6 14.79 17.19 59.09
N GLN A 7 13.48 17.25 59.27
CA GLN A 7 12.81 18.34 60.01
C GLN A 7 12.36 17.96 61.45
N ALA A 8 12.63 16.75 61.92
CA ALA A 8 12.08 16.21 63.15
C ALA A 8 13.14 15.87 64.22
N MET A 9 14.21 16.67 64.39
CA MET A 9 15.08 16.56 65.54
C MET A 9 15.51 17.94 66.08
N ARG A 10 14.62 18.57 66.82
CA ARG A 10 15.00 19.58 67.84
C ARG A 10 14.74 18.99 69.20
N PRO A 11 15.76 18.86 70.07
CA PRO A 11 15.53 18.61 71.50
C PRO A 11 15.17 19.90 72.24
N PRO A 12 14.21 19.88 73.18
CA PRO A 12 14.00 20.97 74.09
C PRO A 12 14.90 20.77 75.32
N LEU A 13 15.32 21.86 75.88
CA LEU A 13 15.85 22.07 77.21
C LEU A 13 17.20 22.83 77.26
N LEU A 14 17.09 24.11 77.61
CA LEU A 14 17.71 24.70 78.75
C LEU A 14 17.51 26.20 78.72
N ALA A 15 16.43 26.65 79.39
CA ALA A 15 16.34 28.00 79.92
C ALA A 15 16.93 27.99 81.27
N LEU A 16 18.07 28.67 81.44
CA LEU A 16 18.48 29.34 82.69
C LEU A 16 19.90 29.93 82.54
N CYS A 17 20.01 31.20 82.96
CA CYS A 17 21.20 32.05 83.04
C CYS A 17 21.46 32.92 81.79
N ALA A 18 20.97 34.15 81.84
CA ALA A 18 21.34 35.24 80.93
C ALA A 18 22.71 35.82 81.37
N PRO A 19 23.75 35.72 80.54
CA PRO A 19 24.94 36.54 80.68
C PRO A 19 24.82 37.76 79.75
N SER A 20 25.45 38.86 80.20
CA SER A 20 25.40 40.17 79.56
C SER A 20 25.69 40.14 78.06
N LYS A 21 24.96 40.92 77.26
CA LYS A 21 24.97 40.99 75.76
C LYS A 21 26.36 41.20 75.14
N HIS A 22 27.39 41.52 75.89
CA HIS A 22 28.75 41.76 75.33
C HIS A 22 29.67 40.51 75.37
N HIS A 23 29.40 39.50 76.18
CA HIS A 23 30.15 38.24 76.12
C HIS A 23 29.61 37.25 75.13
N GLU A 24 28.32 37.29 74.86
CA GLU A 24 27.65 36.39 73.88
C GLU A 24 28.07 36.63 72.40
N THR A 25 28.36 37.91 72.07
CA THR A 25 28.83 38.27 70.69
C THR A 25 30.27 37.85 70.44
N LYS A 26 31.15 37.86 71.45
CA LYS A 26 32.55 37.41 71.29
C LYS A 26 32.63 35.88 71.23
N MET A 27 31.85 35.16 72.01
CA MET A 27 31.81 33.70 71.97
C MET A 27 31.15 33.15 70.70
N LYS A 28 30.07 33.77 70.20
CA LYS A 28 29.46 33.42 68.89
C LYS A 28 30.41 33.68 67.72
N ARG A 29 31.24 34.74 67.80
CA ARG A 29 32.28 35.00 66.81
C ARG A 29 33.40 34.00 66.83
N LEU A 30 33.85 33.60 68.05
CA LEU A 30 34.89 32.58 68.22
C LEU A 30 34.44 31.21 67.76
N PHE A 31 33.19 30.81 68.04
CA PHE A 31 32.59 29.57 67.60
C PHE A 31 32.35 29.58 66.05
N ALA A 32 31.97 30.74 65.50
CA ALA A 32 31.83 30.91 64.03
C ALA A 32 33.20 30.81 63.32
N LEU A 33 34.27 31.33 63.90
CA LEU A 33 35.64 31.22 63.39
C LEU A 33 36.20 29.80 63.52
N LEU A 34 35.92 29.07 64.57
CA LEU A 34 36.30 27.66 64.75
C LEU A 34 35.56 26.72 63.79
N LEU A 35 34.30 27.05 63.43
CA LEU A 35 33.50 26.27 62.47
C LEU A 35 33.71 26.71 61.02
N LEU A 36 34.43 27.82 60.79
CA LEU A 36 34.66 28.32 59.39
C LEU A 36 35.38 27.31 58.54
N PRO A 37 36.48 26.63 58.92
CA PRO A 37 37.15 25.64 58.14
C PRO A 37 36.25 24.43 57.84
N PHE A 38 35.41 24.03 58.80
CA PHE A 38 34.46 22.94 58.63
C PHE A 38 33.32 23.30 57.64
N ARG A 39 32.82 24.54 57.70
CA ARG A 39 31.81 25.07 56.74
C ARG A 39 32.41 25.21 55.35
N LEU A 40 33.66 25.65 55.22
CA LEU A 40 34.35 25.77 53.94
C LEU A 40 34.63 24.38 53.36
N PHE A 41 35.09 23.44 54.18
CA PHE A 41 35.28 22.04 53.79
C PHE A 41 33.95 21.39 53.35
N TRP A 42 32.87 21.61 54.11
CA TRP A 42 31.56 21.06 53.74
C TRP A 42 30.98 21.69 52.47
N ARG A 43 31.18 23.00 52.25
CA ARG A 43 30.84 23.66 51.01
C ARG A 43 31.65 23.11 49.83
N PHE A 44 32.95 22.95 50.01
CA PHE A 44 33.83 22.37 48.98
C PHE A 44 33.41 20.94 48.64
N LEU A 45 33.15 20.11 49.64
CA LEU A 45 32.69 18.74 49.44
C LEU A 45 31.34 18.71 48.71
N ARG A 46 30.40 19.52 49.15
CA ARG A 46 29.06 19.61 48.49
C ARG A 46 29.14 20.11 47.07
N THR A 47 29.98 21.11 46.79
CA THR A 47 30.19 21.61 45.42
C THR A 47 30.88 20.54 44.55
N GLY A 48 31.87 19.85 45.10
CA GLY A 48 32.57 18.74 44.41
C GLY A 48 31.61 17.60 44.06
N ILE A 49 30.75 17.18 45.02
CA ILE A 49 29.73 16.15 44.77
C ILE A 49 28.72 16.63 43.70
N THR A 50 28.28 17.89 43.71
CA THR A 50 27.35 18.44 42.73
C THR A 50 27.98 18.49 41.34
N VAL A 51 29.22 18.93 41.25
CA VAL A 51 29.98 18.94 39.96
C VAL A 51 30.15 17.53 39.44
N LEU A 52 30.53 16.56 40.30
CA LEU A 52 30.66 15.17 39.92
C LEU A 52 29.33 14.56 39.43
N ALA A 53 28.23 14.83 40.16
CA ALA A 53 26.90 14.37 39.79
C ALA A 53 26.43 14.95 38.46
N ASN A 54 26.69 16.24 38.20
CA ASN A 54 26.39 16.87 36.92
C ASN A 54 27.23 16.30 35.76
N LEU A 55 28.52 16.04 35.99
CA LEU A 55 29.40 15.40 35.00
C LEU A 55 28.96 13.98 34.70
N LEU A 56 28.55 13.20 35.72
CA LEU A 56 27.99 11.86 35.51
C LEU A 56 26.67 11.89 34.73
N PHE A 57 25.80 12.85 35.08
CA PHE A 57 24.56 13.04 34.33
C PHE A 57 24.80 13.41 32.87
N LEU A 58 25.72 14.34 32.58
CA LEU A 58 26.10 14.73 31.22
C LEU A 58 26.75 13.55 30.47
N ALA A 59 27.61 12.78 31.14
CA ALA A 59 28.21 11.58 30.54
C ALA A 59 27.15 10.51 30.22
N MET A 60 26.18 10.30 31.13
CA MET A 60 25.06 9.37 30.88
C MET A 60 24.15 9.87 29.77
N LEU A 61 23.87 11.17 29.70
CA LEU A 61 23.10 11.78 28.61
C LEU A 61 23.83 11.67 27.27
N ALA A 62 25.13 11.95 27.24
CA ALA A 62 25.98 11.79 26.08
C ALA A 62 26.06 10.33 25.61
N PHE A 63 26.20 9.38 26.57
CA PHE A 63 26.17 7.95 26.26
C PHE A 63 24.80 7.50 25.74
N MET A 64 23.70 8.00 26.33
CA MET A 64 22.35 7.72 25.85
C MET A 64 22.13 8.28 24.44
N LEU A 65 22.55 9.53 24.18
CA LEU A 65 22.50 10.12 22.84
C LEU A 65 23.39 9.35 21.86
N PHE A 66 24.62 9.02 22.25
CA PHE A 66 25.52 8.20 21.43
C PHE A 66 24.90 6.85 21.11
N SER A 67 24.30 6.14 22.11
CA SER A 67 23.67 4.84 21.88
C SER A 67 22.42 4.91 21.00
N LEU A 68 21.71 6.06 21.00
CA LEU A 68 20.56 6.33 20.13
C LEU A 68 20.95 6.59 18.67
N PHE A 69 22.12 7.16 18.43
CA PHE A 69 22.59 7.55 17.10
C PHE A 69 23.70 6.65 16.54
N TYR A 70 24.31 5.83 17.39
CA TYR A 70 25.37 4.91 16.97
C TYR A 70 24.75 3.65 16.36
N THR A 71 24.71 3.60 15.03
CA THR A 71 24.42 2.37 14.29
C THR A 71 25.75 1.74 13.89
N PRO A 72 26.07 0.53 14.39
CA PRO A 72 27.31 -0.14 13.98
C PRO A 72 27.28 -0.38 12.46
N PRO A 73 28.42 -0.28 11.76
CA PRO A 73 28.48 -0.53 10.35
C PRO A 73 28.04 -1.97 10.04
N ILE A 74 27.16 -2.10 9.04
CA ILE A 74 26.66 -3.41 8.61
C ILE A 74 27.76 -4.10 7.82
N VAL A 75 28.29 -5.19 8.35
CA VAL A 75 29.29 -6.02 7.67
C VAL A 75 28.57 -7.14 6.93
N ILE A 76 28.82 -7.24 5.62
CA ILE A 76 28.34 -8.32 4.76
C ILE A 76 29.50 -9.30 4.58
N PRO A 77 29.48 -10.49 5.19
CA PRO A 77 30.53 -11.48 5.02
C PRO A 77 30.51 -12.07 3.61
N ASP A 78 31.68 -12.49 3.12
CA ASP A 78 31.78 -13.16 1.84
C ASP A 78 31.06 -14.51 1.83
N GLY A 79 30.44 -14.84 0.70
CA GLY A 79 29.70 -16.09 0.54
C GLY A 79 28.36 -16.12 1.29
N SER A 80 27.87 -14.99 1.77
CA SER A 80 26.63 -14.88 2.54
C SER A 80 25.39 -15.26 1.72
N ALA A 81 24.37 -15.71 2.47
CA ALA A 81 23.01 -15.82 1.99
C ALA A 81 22.19 -14.58 2.38
N LEU A 82 21.59 -13.92 1.41
CA LEU A 82 20.61 -12.85 1.67
C LEU A 82 19.23 -13.48 1.91
N VAL A 83 18.69 -13.29 3.11
CA VAL A 83 17.37 -13.81 3.47
C VAL A 83 16.30 -12.76 3.17
N ILE A 84 15.51 -13.04 2.14
CA ILE A 84 14.39 -12.21 1.68
C ILE A 84 13.12 -12.77 2.31
N ASN A 85 12.64 -12.10 3.36
CA ASN A 85 11.48 -12.51 4.15
C ASN A 85 10.47 -11.37 4.28
N PRO A 86 9.77 -11.03 3.19
CA PRO A 86 8.78 -9.95 3.19
C PRO A 86 7.65 -10.24 4.17
N GLN A 87 7.21 -9.21 4.91
CA GLN A 87 6.12 -9.34 5.88
C GLN A 87 4.98 -8.39 5.51
N GLY A 88 3.81 -8.96 5.23
CA GLY A 88 2.61 -8.19 4.84
C GLY A 88 2.43 -8.03 3.33
N ASP A 89 1.55 -7.10 2.96
CA ASP A 89 1.16 -6.88 1.57
C ASP A 89 2.20 -6.09 0.79
N ILE A 90 2.38 -6.43 -0.49
CA ILE A 90 3.24 -5.64 -1.38
C ILE A 90 2.48 -4.39 -1.83
N VAL A 91 3.06 -3.22 -1.55
CA VAL A 91 2.45 -1.92 -1.86
C VAL A 91 3.32 -1.07 -2.77
N GLU A 92 2.70 -0.25 -3.60
CA GLU A 92 3.36 0.75 -4.45
C GLU A 92 3.75 2.02 -3.68
N GLN A 93 3.08 2.26 -2.57
CA GLN A 93 3.33 3.37 -1.67
C GLN A 93 3.01 2.93 -0.25
N ARG A 94 3.95 3.12 0.67
CA ARG A 94 3.71 2.83 2.09
C ARG A 94 2.61 3.75 2.62
N SER A 95 1.68 3.17 3.34
CA SER A 95 0.70 3.96 4.10
C SER A 95 1.44 4.88 5.05
N VAL A 96 1.20 6.19 4.94
CA VAL A 96 1.81 7.19 5.82
C VAL A 96 1.16 7.08 7.21
N MET A 97 1.32 5.93 7.85
CA MET A 97 1.02 5.80 9.27
C MET A 97 2.19 6.35 10.08
N ARG A 98 1.90 7.33 10.89
CA ARG A 98 2.86 8.08 11.68
C ARG A 98 3.40 7.25 12.84
N PRO A 99 4.64 7.48 13.26
CA PRO A 99 5.24 6.75 14.40
C PRO A 99 4.34 6.76 15.65
N PHE A 100 3.69 7.89 15.92
CA PHE A 100 2.79 8.03 17.07
C PHE A 100 1.50 7.21 16.91
N SER A 101 0.85 7.22 15.74
CA SER A 101 -0.35 6.41 15.51
C SER A 101 -0.04 4.92 15.46
N GLN A 102 1.15 4.53 15.01
CA GLN A 102 1.60 3.14 15.10
C GLN A 102 1.78 2.68 16.55
N GLN A 103 2.43 3.49 17.39
CA GLN A 103 2.59 3.19 18.82
C GLN A 103 1.25 3.18 19.55
N PHE A 104 0.36 4.14 19.25
CA PHE A 104 -0.97 4.19 19.83
C PHE A 104 -1.83 3.00 19.42
N ASN A 105 -1.83 2.62 18.14
CA ASN A 105 -2.56 1.45 17.65
C ASN A 105 -2.04 0.14 18.29
N LYS A 106 -0.71 0.01 18.49
CA LYS A 106 -0.13 -1.10 19.24
C LYS A 106 -0.60 -1.11 20.68
N LEU A 107 -0.69 0.06 21.32
CA LEU A 107 -1.14 0.20 22.72
C LEU A 107 -2.62 -0.19 22.90
N VAL A 108 -3.48 0.13 21.92
CA VAL A 108 -4.91 -0.20 21.95
C VAL A 108 -5.24 -1.54 21.27
N GLY A 109 -4.22 -2.33 20.89
CA GLY A 109 -4.40 -3.68 20.35
C GLY A 109 -5.00 -3.72 18.93
N VAL A 110 -4.95 -2.61 18.18
CA VAL A 110 -5.39 -2.59 16.79
C VAL A 110 -4.27 -3.21 15.92
N PRO A 111 -4.52 -4.35 15.24
CA PRO A 111 -3.52 -4.96 14.38
C PRO A 111 -3.17 -3.99 13.25
N LEU A 112 -1.90 -3.66 13.13
CA LEU A 112 -1.39 -2.90 11.99
C LEU A 112 -1.21 -3.86 10.83
N LYS A 113 -1.75 -3.50 9.66
CA LYS A 113 -1.46 -4.22 8.42
C LYS A 113 0.01 -3.99 8.06
N GLU A 114 0.79 -5.06 8.01
CA GLU A 114 2.18 -4.98 7.61
C GLU A 114 2.26 -4.76 6.10
N GLU A 115 3.16 -3.90 5.66
CA GLU A 115 3.33 -3.49 4.27
C GLU A 115 4.80 -3.57 3.86
N VAL A 116 5.04 -4.10 2.67
CA VAL A 116 6.35 -4.16 2.04
C VAL A 116 6.34 -3.32 0.77
N PHE A 117 7.26 -2.36 0.68
CA PHE A 117 7.35 -1.51 -0.50
C PHE A 117 8.01 -2.26 -1.66
N LEU A 118 7.30 -2.34 -2.80
CA LEU A 118 7.76 -3.07 -3.99
C LEU A 118 9.17 -2.65 -4.43
N GLN A 119 9.44 -1.34 -4.44
CA GLN A 119 10.74 -0.84 -4.91
C GLN A 119 11.90 -1.26 -4.00
N ASP A 120 11.69 -1.38 -2.68
CA ASP A 120 12.72 -1.89 -1.76
C ASP A 120 13.08 -3.35 -2.10
N LEU A 121 12.08 -4.18 -2.44
CA LEU A 121 12.31 -5.56 -2.85
C LEU A 121 13.12 -5.62 -4.16
N LEU A 122 12.75 -4.80 -5.14
CA LEU A 122 13.45 -4.73 -6.43
C LEU A 122 14.88 -4.23 -6.25
N ASP A 123 15.09 -3.13 -5.50
CA ASP A 123 16.42 -2.57 -5.23
C ASP A 123 17.31 -3.59 -4.54
N GLY A 124 16.80 -4.28 -3.52
CA GLY A 124 17.55 -5.29 -2.80
C GLY A 124 17.93 -6.50 -3.66
N ILE A 125 17.00 -7.01 -4.49
CA ILE A 125 17.26 -8.14 -5.39
C ILE A 125 18.26 -7.75 -6.48
N HIS A 126 18.10 -6.59 -7.14
CA HIS A 126 19.01 -6.13 -8.17
C HIS A 126 20.43 -5.86 -7.63
N ALA A 127 20.53 -5.22 -6.46
CA ALA A 127 21.81 -4.99 -5.81
C ALA A 127 22.50 -6.31 -5.44
N ALA A 128 21.75 -7.26 -4.84
CA ALA A 128 22.28 -8.56 -4.48
C ALA A 128 22.73 -9.36 -5.71
N ALA A 129 22.07 -9.21 -6.85
CA ALA A 129 22.46 -9.85 -8.10
C ALA A 129 23.88 -9.45 -8.53
N GLY A 130 24.27 -8.18 -8.34
CA GLY A 130 25.62 -7.66 -8.66
C GLY A 130 26.64 -7.79 -7.52
N ASP A 131 26.24 -8.09 -6.28
CA ASP A 131 27.14 -8.12 -5.13
C ASP A 131 27.86 -9.48 -5.03
N ALA A 132 29.18 -9.48 -5.24
CA ALA A 132 30.01 -10.69 -5.21
C ALA A 132 30.02 -11.39 -3.84
N ARG A 133 29.76 -10.67 -2.75
CA ARG A 133 29.70 -11.20 -1.37
C ARG A 133 28.46 -12.07 -1.15
N ILE A 134 27.36 -11.81 -1.88
CA ILE A 134 26.11 -12.57 -1.81
C ILE A 134 26.14 -13.70 -2.84
N LYS A 135 26.16 -14.93 -2.39
CA LYS A 135 26.12 -16.13 -3.27
C LYS A 135 24.73 -16.74 -3.36
N TYR A 136 23.99 -16.67 -2.27
CA TYR A 136 22.68 -17.31 -2.14
C TYR A 136 21.60 -16.27 -1.87
N LEU A 137 20.43 -16.46 -2.47
CA LEU A 137 19.20 -15.77 -2.09
C LEU A 137 18.26 -16.79 -1.45
N VAL A 138 17.84 -16.55 -0.23
CA VAL A 138 16.89 -17.42 0.49
C VAL A 138 15.54 -16.71 0.54
N LEU A 139 14.55 -17.28 -0.12
CA LEU A 139 13.17 -16.78 -0.12
C LEU A 139 12.40 -17.50 1.00
N ASP A 140 12.15 -16.81 2.09
CA ASP A 140 11.24 -17.22 3.16
C ASP A 140 9.96 -16.39 3.06
N LEU A 141 8.96 -16.94 2.36
CA LEU A 141 7.77 -16.19 1.93
C LEU A 141 6.55 -16.41 2.83
N ASP A 142 6.69 -17.14 3.94
CA ASP A 142 5.57 -17.52 4.82
C ASP A 142 4.72 -16.33 5.29
N LYS A 143 5.33 -15.15 5.41
CA LYS A 143 4.65 -13.94 5.88
C LYS A 143 4.30 -12.95 4.77
N LEU A 144 4.58 -13.31 3.52
CA LEU A 144 4.14 -12.50 2.37
C LEU A 144 2.62 -12.52 2.30
N GLY A 145 2.02 -11.34 2.35
CA GLY A 145 0.58 -11.11 2.22
C GLY A 145 0.13 -11.00 0.77
N ALA A 146 -0.80 -10.11 0.51
CA ALA A 146 -1.35 -9.88 -0.80
C ALA A 146 -0.35 -9.20 -1.75
N ALA A 147 -0.38 -9.61 -3.03
CA ALA A 147 0.41 -9.01 -4.09
C ALA A 147 -0.36 -9.07 -5.42
N GLY A 148 -0.26 -8.04 -6.23
CA GLY A 148 -0.78 -8.04 -7.59
C GLY A 148 0.07 -8.88 -8.53
N LEU A 149 -0.55 -9.45 -9.57
CA LEU A 149 0.19 -10.29 -10.53
C LEU A 149 1.28 -9.49 -11.27
N ASP A 150 1.05 -8.20 -11.57
CA ASP A 150 2.07 -7.30 -12.14
C ASP A 150 3.28 -7.13 -11.20
N GLN A 151 3.04 -6.98 -9.90
CA GLN A 151 4.10 -6.89 -8.88
C GLN A 151 4.90 -8.19 -8.79
N LEU A 152 4.20 -9.33 -8.80
CA LEU A 152 4.84 -10.65 -8.83
C LEU A 152 5.63 -10.87 -10.12
N GLN A 153 5.16 -10.38 -11.26
CA GLN A 153 5.85 -10.47 -12.54
C GLN A 153 7.19 -9.73 -12.50
N VAL A 154 7.22 -8.47 -12.05
CA VAL A 154 8.48 -7.70 -11.98
C VAL A 154 9.45 -8.26 -10.95
N LEU A 155 8.96 -8.74 -9.80
CA LEU A 155 9.79 -9.42 -8.80
C LEU A 155 10.34 -10.76 -9.33
N GLY A 156 9.48 -11.54 -10.00
CA GLY A 156 9.88 -12.78 -10.64
C GLY A 156 10.97 -12.56 -11.71
N GLN A 157 10.84 -11.52 -12.52
CA GLN A 157 11.87 -11.14 -13.50
C GLN A 157 13.20 -10.76 -12.81
N ALA A 158 13.15 -9.97 -11.72
CA ALA A 158 14.34 -9.62 -10.95
C ALA A 158 15.04 -10.86 -10.36
N LEU A 159 14.27 -11.82 -9.82
CA LEU A 159 14.81 -13.09 -9.32
C LEU A 159 15.40 -13.95 -10.44
N SER A 160 14.72 -14.07 -11.58
CA SER A 160 15.24 -14.83 -12.74
C SER A 160 16.50 -14.20 -13.30
N GLN A 161 16.60 -12.86 -13.30
CA GLN A 161 17.82 -12.13 -13.67
C GLN A 161 18.95 -12.42 -12.68
N ALA A 162 18.69 -12.37 -11.36
CA ALA A 162 19.71 -12.71 -10.35
C ALA A 162 20.20 -14.15 -10.52
N LYS A 163 19.30 -15.11 -10.81
CA LYS A 163 19.65 -16.50 -11.13
C LYS A 163 20.53 -16.60 -12.37
N SER A 164 20.23 -15.87 -13.45
CA SER A 164 21.05 -15.86 -14.68
C SER A 164 22.44 -15.24 -14.47
N GLN A 165 22.60 -14.37 -13.46
CA GLN A 165 23.88 -13.79 -13.03
C GLN A 165 24.64 -14.68 -12.04
N GLY A 166 24.23 -15.93 -11.87
CA GLY A 166 24.92 -16.95 -11.07
C GLY A 166 24.51 -16.99 -9.60
N LYS A 167 23.44 -16.30 -9.18
CA LYS A 167 22.93 -16.43 -7.81
C LYS A 167 22.15 -17.74 -7.67
N HIS A 168 22.47 -18.51 -6.63
CA HIS A 168 21.69 -19.71 -6.30
C HIS A 168 20.53 -19.31 -5.38
N ILE A 169 19.30 -19.55 -5.83
CA ILE A 169 18.08 -19.12 -5.14
C ILE A 169 17.44 -20.36 -4.50
N VAL A 170 17.17 -20.29 -3.20
CA VAL A 170 16.49 -21.36 -2.45
C VAL A 170 15.21 -20.79 -1.86
N ALA A 171 14.06 -21.38 -2.18
CA ALA A 171 12.80 -21.07 -1.52
C ALA A 171 12.54 -22.06 -0.41
N VAL A 172 12.22 -21.56 0.78
CA VAL A 172 11.89 -22.35 1.97
C VAL A 172 10.50 -21.96 2.48
N GLY A 173 9.66 -22.92 2.81
CA GLY A 173 8.32 -22.63 3.30
C GLY A 173 7.68 -23.77 4.06
N ASP A 174 6.81 -23.42 5.02
CA ASP A 174 5.92 -24.40 5.64
C ASP A 174 4.72 -24.67 4.75
N SER A 175 4.26 -23.66 4.00
CA SER A 175 3.29 -23.78 2.91
C SER A 175 3.48 -22.60 1.96
N PHE A 176 2.99 -22.74 0.73
CA PHE A 176 2.98 -21.65 -0.24
C PHE A 176 1.56 -21.42 -0.75
N ASN A 177 1.02 -20.22 -0.56
CA ASN A 177 -0.16 -19.78 -1.29
C ASN A 177 0.21 -19.42 -2.75
N GLN A 178 -0.78 -19.08 -3.55
CA GLN A 178 -0.62 -18.83 -4.98
C GLN A 178 0.36 -17.69 -5.30
N ALA A 179 0.33 -16.59 -4.53
CA ALA A 179 1.26 -15.47 -4.70
C ALA A 179 2.69 -15.82 -4.27
N GLN A 180 2.83 -16.48 -3.13
CA GLN A 180 4.11 -16.98 -2.62
C GLN A 180 4.75 -17.97 -3.59
N TYR A 181 3.93 -18.93 -4.10
CA TYR A 181 4.42 -19.94 -5.03
C TYR A 181 4.88 -19.34 -6.36
N TYR A 182 4.23 -18.28 -6.84
CA TYR A 182 4.69 -17.58 -8.04
C TYR A 182 6.15 -17.12 -7.93
N LEU A 183 6.55 -16.59 -6.79
CA LEU A 183 7.94 -16.19 -6.53
C LEU A 183 8.84 -17.39 -6.24
N ALA A 184 8.38 -18.34 -5.42
CA ALA A 184 9.12 -19.56 -5.10
C ALA A 184 9.48 -20.37 -6.35
N ALA A 185 8.61 -20.40 -7.36
CA ALA A 185 8.86 -21.08 -8.61
C ALA A 185 10.10 -20.58 -9.37
N ARG A 186 10.60 -19.37 -9.06
CA ARG A 186 11.86 -18.80 -9.63
C ARG A 186 13.12 -19.36 -8.99
N ALA A 187 12.99 -20.05 -7.84
CA ALA A 187 14.13 -20.60 -7.13
C ALA A 187 14.83 -21.70 -7.92
N SER A 188 16.08 -21.96 -7.56
CA SER A 188 16.86 -23.09 -8.06
C SER A 188 16.44 -24.38 -7.36
N GLU A 189 16.10 -24.26 -6.07
CA GLU A 189 15.57 -25.35 -5.22
C GLU A 189 14.41 -24.81 -4.38
N ILE A 190 13.33 -25.60 -4.27
CA ILE A 190 12.15 -25.28 -3.44
C ILE A 190 11.99 -26.40 -2.40
N TRP A 191 12.08 -26.04 -1.13
CA TRP A 191 11.92 -26.97 -0.03
C TRP A 191 10.63 -26.68 0.73
N LEU A 192 9.78 -27.71 0.84
CA LEU A 192 8.49 -27.64 1.50
C LEU A 192 8.49 -28.49 2.76
N ASN A 193 7.84 -28.00 3.81
CA ASN A 193 7.60 -28.81 5.01
C ASN A 193 6.77 -30.06 4.67
N PRO A 194 7.12 -31.28 5.20
CA PRO A 194 6.36 -32.51 4.94
C PRO A 194 4.88 -32.47 5.33
N MET A 195 4.48 -31.53 6.23
CA MET A 195 3.09 -31.29 6.61
C MET A 195 2.47 -30.08 5.90
N GLY A 196 3.21 -29.47 4.96
CA GLY A 196 2.81 -28.27 4.25
C GLY A 196 1.98 -28.53 2.99
N SER A 197 1.79 -27.47 2.22
CA SER A 197 1.06 -27.52 0.95
C SER A 197 1.53 -26.44 -0.02
N VAL A 198 1.33 -26.71 -1.31
CA VAL A 198 1.32 -25.66 -2.35
C VAL A 198 -0.13 -25.46 -2.76
N ASP A 199 -0.68 -24.32 -2.38
CA ASP A 199 -2.09 -24.02 -2.63
C ASP A 199 -2.26 -23.16 -3.88
N VAL A 200 -2.19 -23.79 -5.05
CA VAL A 200 -2.52 -23.22 -6.36
C VAL A 200 -3.87 -23.78 -6.81
N HIS A 201 -4.84 -22.89 -7.04
CA HIS A 201 -6.24 -23.31 -7.25
C HIS A 201 -6.96 -22.58 -8.40
N GLY A 202 -6.31 -21.62 -9.05
CA GLY A 202 -6.91 -20.78 -10.09
C GLY A 202 -7.27 -19.39 -9.61
N LEU A 203 -7.89 -18.62 -10.49
CA LEU A 203 -8.34 -17.26 -10.23
C LEU A 203 -9.86 -17.22 -10.21
N SER A 204 -10.41 -16.47 -9.27
CA SER A 204 -11.86 -16.32 -9.16
C SER A 204 -12.26 -14.90 -8.79
N VAL A 205 -13.47 -14.52 -9.15
CA VAL A 205 -14.12 -13.31 -8.68
C VAL A 205 -15.50 -13.66 -8.17
N PHE A 206 -15.77 -13.30 -6.92
CA PHE A 206 -17.07 -13.44 -6.30
C PHE A 206 -17.59 -12.06 -5.90
N LYS A 207 -18.87 -11.82 -6.11
CA LYS A 207 -19.58 -10.60 -5.72
C LYS A 207 -20.73 -10.96 -4.79
N LEU A 208 -20.93 -10.17 -3.75
CA LEU A 208 -22.12 -10.27 -2.91
C LEU A 208 -23.24 -9.44 -3.55
N TYR A 209 -24.35 -10.08 -3.85
CA TYR A 209 -25.54 -9.46 -4.41
C TYR A 209 -26.51 -9.15 -3.27
N ILE A 210 -26.88 -7.89 -3.10
CA ILE A 210 -27.65 -7.38 -1.96
C ILE A 210 -28.99 -6.78 -2.35
N LYS A 211 -29.44 -6.97 -3.59
CA LYS A 211 -30.75 -6.47 -4.05
C LYS A 211 -31.87 -6.85 -3.09
N GLU A 212 -32.04 -8.14 -2.79
CA GLU A 212 -33.09 -8.60 -1.90
C GLU A 212 -32.97 -8.08 -0.46
N LEU A 213 -31.73 -7.84 0.03
CA LEU A 213 -31.52 -7.20 1.31
C LEU A 213 -32.03 -5.76 1.29
N LEU A 214 -31.72 -5.00 0.24
CA LEU A 214 -32.19 -3.62 0.06
C LEU A 214 -33.73 -3.57 -0.03
N GLU A 215 -34.34 -4.48 -0.76
CA GLU A 215 -35.81 -4.63 -0.85
C GLU A 215 -36.44 -4.93 0.53
N LYS A 216 -35.85 -5.87 1.31
CA LYS A 216 -36.33 -6.18 2.68
C LYS A 216 -36.18 -4.98 3.62
N LEU A 217 -35.17 -4.18 3.46
CA LEU A 217 -34.93 -2.94 4.22
C LEU A 217 -35.78 -1.77 3.68
N ALA A 218 -36.47 -1.96 2.57
CA ALA A 218 -37.19 -0.93 1.83
C ALA A 218 -36.31 0.28 1.46
N VAL A 219 -35.07 0.02 1.10
CA VAL A 219 -34.13 1.01 0.55
C VAL A 219 -34.28 1.02 -0.96
N ASN A 220 -34.62 2.16 -1.54
CA ASN A 220 -34.57 2.35 -2.98
C ASN A 220 -33.14 2.72 -3.40
N VAL A 221 -32.68 2.16 -4.53
CA VAL A 221 -31.42 2.57 -5.13
C VAL A 221 -31.70 2.98 -6.57
N HIS A 222 -31.64 4.27 -6.84
CA HIS A 222 -31.79 4.83 -8.19
C HIS A 222 -30.48 4.68 -8.93
N ILE A 223 -30.48 3.89 -10.01
CA ILE A 223 -29.29 3.56 -10.79
C ILE A 223 -29.40 4.16 -12.19
N PHE A 224 -28.39 4.92 -12.55
CA PHE A 224 -28.20 5.52 -13.84
C PHE A 224 -26.89 4.99 -14.44
N ARG A 225 -26.91 4.34 -15.58
CA ARG A 225 -25.69 3.74 -16.17
C ARG A 225 -25.68 3.80 -17.67
N VAL A 226 -24.46 3.85 -18.24
CA VAL A 226 -24.21 3.64 -19.66
C VAL A 226 -23.10 2.60 -19.83
N GLY A 227 -23.34 1.65 -20.73
CA GLY A 227 -22.43 0.56 -21.07
C GLY A 227 -22.90 -0.80 -20.57
N ALA A 228 -23.02 -1.76 -21.48
CA ALA A 228 -23.51 -3.12 -21.22
C ALA A 228 -22.65 -3.90 -20.23
N TYR A 229 -21.33 -3.62 -20.21
CA TYR A 229 -20.34 -4.27 -19.34
C TYR A 229 -20.04 -3.49 -18.05
N LYS A 230 -20.77 -2.37 -17.79
CA LYS A 230 -20.59 -1.62 -16.54
C LYS A 230 -21.31 -2.32 -15.38
N SER A 231 -20.75 -3.43 -14.96
CA SER A 231 -21.32 -4.36 -13.98
C SER A 231 -21.07 -3.99 -12.52
N ALA A 232 -20.40 -2.88 -12.26
CA ALA A 232 -20.05 -2.42 -10.91
C ALA A 232 -21.27 -2.35 -9.98
N ILE A 233 -22.42 -1.89 -10.49
CA ILE A 233 -23.65 -1.68 -9.72
C ILE A 233 -24.62 -2.88 -9.75
N GLU A 234 -24.33 -3.94 -10.52
CA GLU A 234 -25.21 -5.11 -10.59
C GLU A 234 -25.55 -5.74 -9.24
N PRO A 235 -24.61 -5.80 -8.26
CA PRO A 235 -24.92 -6.32 -6.94
C PRO A 235 -26.03 -5.60 -6.19
N LEU A 236 -26.38 -4.37 -6.57
CA LEU A 236 -27.46 -3.58 -5.97
C LEU A 236 -28.81 -3.85 -6.62
N ILE A 237 -28.84 -4.33 -7.87
CA ILE A 237 -30.05 -4.44 -8.69
C ILE A 237 -30.32 -5.86 -9.20
N ARG A 238 -29.44 -6.81 -8.92
CA ARG A 238 -29.56 -8.21 -9.34
C ARG A 238 -29.21 -9.12 -8.16
N SER A 239 -29.55 -10.39 -8.29
CA SER A 239 -29.19 -11.46 -7.33
C SER A 239 -28.11 -12.40 -7.90
N ASP A 240 -27.61 -12.12 -9.12
CA ASP A 240 -26.63 -12.94 -9.82
C ASP A 240 -25.77 -12.09 -10.78
N MET A 241 -24.71 -12.67 -11.30
CA MET A 241 -23.85 -12.08 -12.32
C MET A 241 -24.55 -12.09 -13.69
N SER A 242 -24.58 -10.95 -14.36
CA SER A 242 -25.14 -10.87 -15.72
C SER A 242 -24.32 -11.68 -16.73
N PRO A 243 -24.92 -12.09 -17.88
CA PRO A 243 -24.17 -12.73 -18.98
C PRO A 243 -22.98 -11.89 -19.47
N ALA A 244 -23.15 -10.58 -19.59
CA ALA A 244 -22.08 -9.66 -20.02
C ALA A 244 -20.94 -9.59 -19.01
N ASP A 245 -21.25 -9.48 -17.71
CA ASP A 245 -20.23 -9.49 -16.66
C ASP A 245 -19.50 -10.84 -16.56
N ARG A 246 -20.23 -11.94 -16.73
CA ARG A 246 -19.66 -13.29 -16.76
C ARG A 246 -18.70 -13.47 -17.93
N GLU A 247 -19.10 -13.04 -19.14
CA GLU A 247 -18.27 -13.07 -20.35
C GLU A 247 -16.97 -12.25 -20.15
N ALA A 248 -17.11 -10.98 -19.75
CA ALA A 248 -15.97 -10.11 -19.55
C ALA A 248 -15.03 -10.63 -18.45
N SER A 249 -15.58 -11.10 -17.33
CA SER A 249 -14.80 -11.66 -16.22
C SER A 249 -14.08 -12.95 -16.60
N ALA A 250 -14.72 -13.86 -17.32
CA ALA A 250 -14.10 -15.08 -17.81
C ALA A 250 -12.91 -14.79 -18.74
N MET A 251 -13.03 -13.78 -19.59
CA MET A 251 -11.99 -13.40 -20.54
C MET A 251 -10.72 -12.93 -19.83
N TRP A 252 -10.80 -11.91 -18.95
CA TRP A 252 -9.59 -11.39 -18.29
C TRP A 252 -9.06 -12.35 -17.23
N LEU A 253 -9.91 -13.09 -16.47
CA LEU A 253 -9.47 -14.14 -15.55
C LEU A 253 -8.68 -15.22 -16.30
N GLY A 254 -9.19 -15.69 -17.46
CA GLY A 254 -8.50 -16.64 -18.31
C GLY A 254 -7.12 -16.14 -18.74
N LYS A 255 -7.02 -14.88 -19.18
CA LYS A 255 -5.75 -14.27 -19.58
C LYS A 255 -4.76 -14.21 -18.42
N LEU A 256 -5.19 -13.72 -17.25
CA LEU A 256 -4.34 -13.68 -16.04
C LEU A 256 -3.89 -15.08 -15.61
N TRP A 257 -4.78 -16.06 -15.67
CA TRP A 257 -4.46 -17.45 -15.34
C TRP A 257 -3.42 -18.06 -16.29
N HIS A 258 -3.54 -17.78 -17.60
CA HIS A 258 -2.55 -18.18 -18.58
C HIS A 258 -1.18 -17.52 -18.34
N LEU A 259 -1.15 -16.23 -17.98
CA LEU A 259 0.09 -15.53 -17.61
C LEU A 259 0.74 -16.16 -16.36
N TYR A 260 -0.05 -16.43 -15.31
CA TYR A 260 0.42 -17.07 -14.10
C TYR A 260 0.99 -18.45 -14.37
N THR A 261 0.20 -19.35 -14.96
CA THR A 261 0.59 -20.74 -15.20
C THR A 261 1.70 -20.89 -16.21
N GLY A 262 1.73 -20.04 -17.25
CA GLY A 262 2.81 -20.00 -18.21
C GLY A 262 4.15 -19.66 -17.57
N ALA A 263 4.17 -18.64 -16.72
CA ALA A 263 5.37 -18.21 -16.02
C ALA A 263 5.88 -19.27 -15.01
N VAL A 264 4.96 -19.93 -14.27
CA VAL A 264 5.32 -21.01 -13.36
C VAL A 264 5.84 -22.24 -14.14
N ALA A 265 5.15 -22.65 -15.21
CA ALA A 265 5.53 -23.78 -16.03
C ALA A 265 6.94 -23.59 -16.65
N GLN A 266 7.21 -22.41 -17.16
CA GLN A 266 8.52 -22.06 -17.71
C GLN A 266 9.66 -22.27 -16.71
N GLU A 267 9.51 -21.76 -15.50
CA GLU A 267 10.54 -21.84 -14.46
C GLU A 267 10.68 -23.27 -13.88
N ARG A 268 9.57 -24.00 -13.76
CA ARG A 268 9.56 -25.40 -13.30
C ARG A 268 9.84 -26.41 -14.42
N LYS A 269 10.07 -25.94 -15.66
CA LYS A 269 10.30 -26.78 -16.86
C LYS A 269 9.16 -27.80 -17.06
N LEU A 270 7.93 -27.36 -16.86
CA LEU A 270 6.72 -28.14 -17.06
C LEU A 270 5.99 -27.66 -18.32
N ASP A 271 5.18 -28.52 -18.91
CA ASP A 271 4.21 -28.06 -19.91
C ASP A 271 3.07 -27.28 -19.24
N ALA A 272 2.76 -26.09 -19.76
CA ALA A 272 1.77 -25.21 -19.15
C ALA A 272 0.33 -25.76 -19.23
N ALA A 273 -0.01 -26.55 -20.25
CA ALA A 273 -1.33 -27.17 -20.37
C ALA A 273 -1.45 -28.34 -19.38
N VAL A 274 -0.40 -29.15 -19.28
CA VAL A 274 -0.31 -30.24 -18.28
C VAL A 274 -0.37 -29.68 -16.85
N LEU A 275 0.31 -28.57 -16.58
CA LEU A 275 0.24 -27.93 -15.25
C LEU A 275 -1.20 -27.50 -14.93
N ARG A 276 -1.88 -26.83 -15.86
CA ARG A 276 -3.28 -26.40 -15.66
C ARG A 276 -4.21 -27.59 -15.44
N GLU A 277 -4.05 -28.65 -16.19
CA GLU A 277 -4.83 -29.89 -16.04
C GLU A 277 -4.60 -30.52 -14.65
N ARG A 278 -3.34 -30.64 -14.21
CA ARG A 278 -3.00 -31.18 -12.88
C ARG A 278 -3.60 -30.32 -11.76
N ILE A 279 -3.59 -28.98 -11.89
CA ILE A 279 -4.22 -28.09 -10.92
C ILE A 279 -5.73 -28.27 -10.91
N LEU A 280 -6.37 -28.39 -12.07
CA LEU A 280 -7.81 -28.64 -12.18
C LEU A 280 -8.21 -29.96 -11.51
N ASN A 281 -7.39 -31.00 -11.69
CA ASN A 281 -7.61 -32.34 -11.17
C ASN A 281 -6.84 -32.62 -9.85
N LYS A 282 -6.46 -31.56 -9.09
CA LYS A 282 -5.62 -31.68 -7.89
C LYS A 282 -6.18 -32.66 -6.83
N ASN A 283 -7.50 -32.80 -6.75
CA ASN A 283 -8.13 -33.74 -5.82
C ASN A 283 -7.83 -35.19 -6.17
N THR A 284 -7.71 -35.54 -7.46
CA THR A 284 -7.29 -36.87 -7.90
C THR A 284 -5.83 -37.14 -7.51
N SER A 285 -4.93 -36.18 -7.72
CA SER A 285 -3.54 -36.26 -7.29
C SER A 285 -3.42 -36.37 -5.76
N LEU A 286 -4.24 -35.62 -5.02
CA LEU A 286 -4.29 -35.66 -3.56
C LEU A 286 -4.76 -37.03 -3.05
N ALA A 287 -5.78 -37.63 -3.68
CA ALA A 287 -6.26 -38.96 -3.33
C ALA A 287 -5.18 -40.03 -3.60
N ALA A 288 -4.45 -39.92 -4.73
CA ALA A 288 -3.34 -40.81 -5.05
C ALA A 288 -2.19 -40.74 -4.04
N ALA A 289 -1.94 -39.57 -3.46
CA ALA A 289 -0.97 -39.32 -2.39
C ALA A 289 -1.52 -39.64 -0.98
N GLY A 290 -2.67 -40.32 -0.87
CA GLY A 290 -3.27 -40.70 0.43
C GLY A 290 -3.69 -39.49 1.27
N GLY A 291 -3.97 -38.33 0.67
CA GLY A 291 -4.33 -37.07 1.37
C GLY A 291 -3.13 -36.23 1.77
N ASN A 292 -1.90 -36.64 1.45
CA ASN A 292 -0.69 -35.87 1.76
C ASN A 292 -0.48 -34.74 0.74
N ARG A 293 -0.75 -33.47 1.13
CA ARG A 293 -0.65 -32.29 0.27
C ARG A 293 0.79 -31.96 -0.13
N ALA A 294 1.75 -32.18 0.77
CA ALA A 294 3.17 -31.93 0.47
C ALA A 294 3.69 -32.95 -0.55
N GLN A 295 3.34 -34.25 -0.39
CA GLN A 295 3.68 -35.28 -1.36
C GLN A 295 3.02 -34.97 -2.72
N THR A 296 1.75 -34.56 -2.73
CA THR A 296 1.07 -34.11 -3.96
C THR A 296 1.84 -33.00 -4.69
N ALA A 297 2.35 -32.01 -3.95
CA ALA A 297 3.14 -30.93 -4.55
C ALA A 297 4.47 -31.44 -5.14
N LEU A 298 5.12 -32.38 -4.47
CA LEU A 298 6.34 -33.03 -4.95
C LEU A 298 6.06 -33.85 -6.23
N ASP A 299 5.03 -34.68 -6.22
CA ASP A 299 4.65 -35.56 -7.36
C ASP A 299 4.19 -34.72 -8.58
N MET A 300 3.62 -33.54 -8.34
CA MET A 300 3.27 -32.59 -9.40
C MET A 300 4.49 -31.84 -9.95
N GLY A 301 5.67 -31.97 -9.36
CA GLY A 301 6.87 -31.22 -9.74
C GLY A 301 6.87 -29.76 -9.31
N LEU A 302 6.02 -29.40 -8.35
CA LEU A 302 5.92 -28.02 -7.86
C LEU A 302 7.02 -27.69 -6.85
N VAL A 303 7.53 -28.68 -6.12
CA VAL A 303 8.64 -28.53 -5.17
C VAL A 303 9.70 -29.59 -5.44
N ASP A 304 10.92 -29.40 -4.94
CA ASP A 304 12.04 -30.29 -5.23
C ASP A 304 12.30 -31.27 -4.10
N GLU A 305 12.10 -30.85 -2.84
CA GLU A 305 12.33 -31.71 -1.69
C GLU A 305 11.38 -31.37 -0.53
N LEU A 306 11.05 -32.42 0.25
CA LEU A 306 10.33 -32.23 1.51
C LEU A 306 11.32 -32.23 2.66
N LYS A 307 11.36 -31.13 3.41
CA LYS A 307 12.28 -30.90 4.54
C LYS A 307 11.56 -30.21 5.69
N THR A 308 11.81 -30.67 6.91
CA THR A 308 11.43 -29.95 8.13
C THR A 308 12.27 -28.68 8.28
N ARG A 309 11.82 -27.68 9.03
CA ARG A 309 12.59 -26.44 9.28
C ARG A 309 14.02 -26.71 9.79
N PRO A 310 14.26 -27.62 10.76
CA PRO A 310 15.63 -27.94 11.17
C PRO A 310 16.49 -28.52 10.04
N GLU A 311 15.92 -29.29 9.14
CA GLU A 311 16.63 -29.83 7.96
C GLU A 311 16.94 -28.75 6.94
N MET A 312 15.99 -27.83 6.68
CA MET A 312 16.23 -26.64 5.85
C MET A 312 17.40 -25.81 6.40
N MET A 313 17.41 -25.53 7.71
CA MET A 313 18.48 -24.76 8.35
C MET A 313 19.84 -25.47 8.27
N ARG A 314 19.89 -26.80 8.48
CA ARG A 314 21.10 -27.59 8.30
C ARG A 314 21.62 -27.50 6.86
N ARG A 315 20.72 -27.60 5.88
CA ARG A 315 21.10 -27.54 4.45
C ARG A 315 21.60 -26.14 4.09
N LEU A 316 20.95 -25.07 4.56
CA LEU A 316 21.43 -23.68 4.36
C LEU A 316 22.81 -23.47 4.99
N ARG A 317 23.07 -24.06 6.16
CA ARG A 317 24.40 -24.02 6.78
C ARG A 317 25.47 -24.77 5.96
N GLN A 318 25.10 -25.88 5.30
CA GLN A 318 26.02 -26.58 4.38
C GLN A 318 26.35 -25.73 3.14
N LEU A 319 25.35 -25.00 2.61
CA LEU A 319 25.50 -24.16 1.42
C LEU A 319 26.29 -22.87 1.71
N ALA A 320 25.86 -22.10 2.70
CA ALA A 320 26.38 -20.75 2.97
C ALA A 320 27.46 -20.72 4.06
N GLY A 321 27.73 -21.83 4.72
CA GLY A 321 28.64 -21.91 5.86
C GLY A 321 27.98 -21.58 7.20
N PRO A 322 28.71 -21.78 8.34
CA PRO A 322 28.21 -21.45 9.68
C PRO A 322 28.05 -19.94 9.85
N GLY A 323 27.08 -19.55 10.68
CA GLY A 323 26.88 -18.15 11.04
C GLY A 323 28.08 -17.57 11.81
N ASN A 324 28.42 -16.32 11.55
CA ASN A 324 29.51 -15.61 12.22
C ASN A 324 29.15 -15.19 13.65
N ASP A 325 27.88 -15.28 14.03
CA ASP A 325 27.34 -14.99 15.34
C ASP A 325 26.62 -16.24 15.88
N ARG A 326 26.74 -16.51 17.19
CA ARG A 326 26.04 -17.63 17.86
C ARG A 326 24.51 -17.60 17.70
N LYS A 327 23.96 -16.43 17.35
CA LYS A 327 22.51 -16.24 17.09
C LYS A 327 22.10 -16.61 15.65
N LYS A 328 23.05 -16.80 14.73
CA LYS A 328 22.78 -17.10 13.32
C LYS A 328 23.15 -18.56 13.03
N GLU A 329 22.21 -19.33 12.58
CA GLU A 329 22.41 -20.76 12.26
C GLU A 329 23.32 -20.97 11.05
N PHE A 330 23.31 -20.02 10.09
CA PHE A 330 24.14 -20.03 8.89
C PHE A 330 24.63 -18.63 8.54
N ASN A 331 25.59 -18.49 7.63
CA ASN A 331 26.12 -17.22 7.18
C ASN A 331 25.06 -16.45 6.39
N ALA A 332 24.28 -15.63 7.10
CA ALA A 332 23.12 -14.92 6.58
C ALA A 332 23.17 -13.43 6.86
N VAL A 333 22.66 -12.66 5.90
CA VAL A 333 22.36 -11.23 6.02
C VAL A 333 20.86 -11.06 5.90
N ALA A 334 20.23 -10.40 6.87
CA ALA A 334 18.81 -10.08 6.81
C ALA A 334 18.56 -9.02 5.74
N PHE A 335 17.46 -9.16 4.98
CA PHE A 335 17.12 -8.26 3.88
C PHE A 335 17.05 -6.79 4.31
N GLY A 336 16.40 -6.50 5.46
CA GLY A 336 16.30 -5.13 5.97
C GLY A 336 17.66 -4.51 6.36
N GLN A 337 18.64 -5.32 6.80
CA GLN A 337 20.00 -4.86 7.05
C GLN A 337 20.72 -4.57 5.73
N TYR A 338 20.54 -5.44 4.74
CA TYR A 338 21.14 -5.26 3.42
C TYR A 338 20.65 -3.97 2.75
N LEU A 339 19.33 -3.70 2.80
CA LEU A 339 18.75 -2.46 2.27
C LEU A 339 19.37 -1.19 2.87
N GLN A 340 19.78 -1.21 4.14
CA GLN A 340 20.42 -0.05 4.77
C GLN A 340 21.81 0.26 4.20
N THR A 341 22.44 -0.69 3.51
CA THR A 341 23.73 -0.49 2.83
C THR A 341 23.57 0.08 1.41
N LEU A 342 22.36 0.13 0.90
CA LEU A 342 22.05 0.57 -0.45
C LEU A 342 21.63 2.03 -0.50
N THR A 343 21.89 2.67 -1.63
CA THR A 343 21.22 3.91 -1.99
C THR A 343 19.93 3.54 -2.69
N PRO A 344 18.74 3.85 -2.11
CA PRO A 344 17.48 3.50 -2.74
C PRO A 344 17.33 4.12 -4.13
N SER A 345 16.84 3.35 -5.09
CA SER A 345 16.41 3.87 -6.38
C SER A 345 15.35 4.93 -6.17
N TYR A 346 15.38 5.97 -6.96
CA TYR A 346 14.43 7.08 -6.85
C TYR A 346 14.38 7.73 -5.46
N SER A 347 15.53 7.79 -4.75
CA SER A 347 15.64 8.28 -3.38
C SER A 347 14.90 9.61 -3.21
N GLY A 348 14.02 9.69 -2.20
CA GLY A 348 13.03 10.75 -2.07
C GLY A 348 13.52 12.13 -1.62
N ARG A 349 14.83 12.40 -1.60
CA ARG A 349 15.36 13.76 -1.57
C ARG A 349 15.64 14.17 -3.01
N ARG A 350 14.69 14.87 -3.58
CA ARG A 350 14.83 15.55 -4.83
C ARG A 350 16.01 16.54 -4.72
N ASN A 351 17.11 16.19 -5.33
CA ASN A 351 18.25 17.10 -5.51
C ASN A 351 17.89 18.07 -6.65
N SER A 352 18.56 19.21 -6.71
CA SER A 352 18.46 20.18 -7.81
C SER A 352 18.74 19.60 -9.21
N THR A 353 19.21 18.35 -9.28
CA THR A 353 19.52 17.59 -10.51
C THR A 353 18.40 16.64 -10.95
N SER A 354 17.31 16.48 -10.18
CA SER A 354 16.23 15.55 -10.56
C SER A 354 15.37 16.15 -11.66
N GLN A 355 15.34 15.51 -12.83
CA GLN A 355 14.64 15.97 -14.01
C GLN A 355 13.37 15.18 -14.33
N ILE A 356 13.19 14.00 -13.73
CA ILE A 356 12.00 13.17 -13.82
C ILE A 356 11.37 13.06 -12.45
N GLY A 357 10.11 13.50 -12.31
CA GLY A 357 9.33 13.35 -11.09
C GLY A 357 8.48 12.09 -11.15
N ILE A 358 8.41 11.35 -10.04
CA ILE A 358 7.50 10.21 -9.89
C ILE A 358 6.44 10.58 -8.85
N ILE A 359 5.17 10.45 -9.20
CA ILE A 359 4.04 10.55 -8.28
C ILE A 359 3.32 9.21 -8.28
N THR A 360 3.01 8.69 -7.09
CA THR A 360 2.20 7.48 -6.95
C THR A 360 0.79 7.85 -6.52
N ALA A 361 -0.21 7.28 -7.20
CA ALA A 361 -1.63 7.42 -6.93
C ALA A 361 -2.25 6.03 -6.79
N SER A 362 -2.56 5.62 -5.54
CA SER A 362 -3.10 4.29 -5.24
C SER A 362 -4.35 4.38 -4.38
N GLY A 363 -5.39 3.61 -4.73
CA GLY A 363 -6.67 3.56 -4.03
C GLY A 363 -7.84 4.18 -4.81
N ASN A 364 -8.98 4.36 -4.16
CA ASN A 364 -10.17 4.92 -4.80
C ASN A 364 -10.05 6.43 -5.00
N ILE A 365 -10.44 6.92 -6.17
CA ILE A 365 -10.43 8.36 -6.50
C ILE A 365 -11.62 9.05 -5.83
N VAL A 366 -11.34 10.04 -5.01
CA VAL A 366 -12.35 10.84 -4.30
C VAL A 366 -12.11 12.33 -4.50
N HIS A 367 -13.19 13.11 -4.48
CA HIS A 367 -13.10 14.57 -4.50
C HIS A 367 -12.64 15.11 -3.14
N GLY A 368 -11.77 16.13 -3.16
CA GLY A 368 -11.24 16.74 -1.95
C GLY A 368 -9.99 16.06 -1.41
N LYS A 369 -9.80 16.11 -0.06
CA LYS A 369 -8.54 15.69 0.59
C LYS A 369 -8.27 14.19 0.53
N GLY A 370 -9.31 13.37 0.51
CA GLY A 370 -9.18 11.92 0.62
C GLY A 370 -8.69 11.43 1.99
N GLY A 371 -8.80 10.13 2.23
CA GLY A 371 -8.32 9.42 3.42
C GLY A 371 -7.17 8.46 3.11
N VAL A 372 -6.84 7.61 4.09
CA VAL A 372 -5.86 6.51 3.90
C VAL A 372 -6.44 5.51 2.89
N GLY A 373 -5.64 5.11 1.89
CA GLY A 373 -6.09 4.22 0.82
C GLY A 373 -6.99 4.88 -0.24
N GLN A 374 -7.02 6.22 -0.27
CA GLN A 374 -7.77 6.99 -1.26
C GLN A 374 -6.85 7.96 -2.01
N ILE A 375 -7.19 8.22 -3.26
CA ILE A 375 -6.59 9.27 -4.10
C ILE A 375 -7.47 10.52 -3.96
N GLY A 376 -7.14 11.39 -3.00
CA GLY A 376 -7.80 12.69 -2.88
C GLY A 376 -7.37 13.64 -3.99
N SER A 377 -8.33 14.24 -4.69
CA SER A 377 -8.01 15.18 -5.79
C SER A 377 -7.12 16.32 -5.33
N ASP A 378 -7.38 16.92 -4.16
CA ASP A 378 -6.61 18.07 -3.65
C ASP A 378 -5.12 17.75 -3.48
N ALA A 379 -4.81 16.59 -2.89
CA ALA A 379 -3.44 16.16 -2.64
C ALA A 379 -2.68 15.89 -3.95
N LEU A 380 -3.34 15.21 -4.91
CA LEU A 380 -2.72 14.88 -6.19
C LEU A 380 -2.55 16.14 -7.07
N LEU A 381 -3.52 17.03 -7.09
CA LEU A 381 -3.43 18.33 -7.77
C LEU A 381 -2.28 19.18 -7.23
N ALA A 382 -2.09 19.21 -5.89
CA ALA A 382 -0.96 19.93 -5.28
C ALA A 382 0.40 19.35 -5.69
N GLN A 383 0.51 18.01 -5.82
CA GLN A 383 1.75 17.36 -6.30
C GLN A 383 2.02 17.67 -7.78
N ILE A 384 0.98 17.64 -8.63
CA ILE A 384 1.09 17.95 -10.05
C ILE A 384 1.45 19.44 -10.24
N ASP A 385 0.87 20.35 -9.47
CA ASP A 385 1.20 21.77 -9.53
C ASP A 385 2.65 22.03 -9.07
N LYS A 386 3.11 21.34 -8.03
CA LYS A 386 4.52 21.36 -7.63
C LYS A 386 5.44 20.88 -8.75
N ALA A 387 5.07 19.80 -9.45
CA ALA A 387 5.80 19.33 -10.61
C ALA A 387 5.80 20.35 -11.76
N ARG A 388 4.67 21.01 -11.99
CA ARG A 388 4.51 22.03 -13.03
C ARG A 388 5.40 23.26 -12.78
N LYS A 389 5.46 23.73 -11.54
CA LYS A 389 6.25 24.92 -11.13
C LYS A 389 7.74 24.67 -11.05
N ASP A 390 8.18 23.43 -11.05
CA ASP A 390 9.60 23.12 -10.95
C ASP A 390 10.31 23.21 -12.31
N GLU A 391 11.16 24.20 -12.48
CA GLU A 391 11.88 24.48 -13.72
C GLU A 391 12.87 23.37 -14.12
N ASN A 392 13.40 22.63 -13.15
CA ASN A 392 14.34 21.52 -13.42
C ASN A 392 13.62 20.28 -13.94
N LEU A 393 12.34 20.12 -13.63
CA LEU A 393 11.56 18.96 -14.06
C LEU A 393 11.26 19.03 -15.56
N LYS A 394 11.56 17.96 -16.27
CA LYS A 394 11.29 17.80 -17.72
C LYS A 394 10.22 16.76 -18.00
N ALA A 395 10.03 15.82 -17.09
CA ALA A 395 9.02 14.77 -17.22
C ALA A 395 8.37 14.42 -15.88
N LEU A 396 7.13 13.98 -15.93
CA LEU A 396 6.39 13.36 -14.82
C LEU A 396 6.03 11.93 -15.19
N VAL A 397 6.33 11.00 -14.31
CA VAL A 397 5.78 9.64 -14.33
C VAL A 397 4.72 9.54 -13.25
N LEU A 398 3.46 9.30 -13.65
CA LEU A 398 2.36 9.06 -12.73
C LEU A 398 2.11 7.55 -12.63
N ARG A 399 2.49 6.95 -11.50
CA ARG A 399 2.20 5.55 -11.19
C ARG A 399 0.79 5.45 -10.61
N VAL A 400 -0.12 4.76 -11.31
CA VAL A 400 -1.55 4.69 -10.99
C VAL A 400 -1.96 3.26 -10.67
N SER A 401 -2.55 3.05 -9.48
CA SER A 401 -3.18 1.77 -9.10
C SER A 401 -4.57 2.05 -8.50
N THR A 402 -5.61 1.98 -9.34
CA THR A 402 -6.98 2.35 -8.96
C THR A 402 -8.04 1.66 -9.81
N GLY A 403 -9.15 1.28 -9.19
CA GLY A 403 -10.38 0.88 -9.90
C GLY A 403 -11.18 2.05 -10.44
N GLY A 404 -10.78 3.29 -10.14
CA GLY A 404 -11.50 4.52 -10.46
C GLY A 404 -12.11 5.19 -9.24
N GLY A 405 -13.24 5.88 -9.40
CA GLY A 405 -13.95 6.60 -8.34
C GLY A 405 -14.75 7.77 -8.86
N SER A 406 -14.64 8.93 -8.22
CA SER A 406 -15.29 10.18 -8.64
C SER A 406 -14.91 10.57 -10.07
N ALA A 407 -15.91 10.70 -10.93
CA ALA A 407 -15.72 11.16 -12.31
C ALA A 407 -15.22 12.61 -12.33
N PHE A 408 -15.74 13.46 -11.44
CA PHE A 408 -15.33 14.85 -11.32
C PHE A 408 -13.86 14.99 -10.89
N ALA A 409 -13.44 14.26 -9.87
CA ALA A 409 -12.04 14.27 -9.42
C ALA A 409 -11.09 13.74 -10.50
N SER A 410 -11.48 12.68 -11.23
CA SER A 410 -10.70 12.13 -12.34
C SER A 410 -10.50 13.15 -13.45
N GLU A 411 -11.53 13.94 -13.78
CA GLU A 411 -11.42 15.03 -14.78
C GLU A 411 -10.51 16.16 -14.26
N GLN A 412 -10.63 16.58 -13.00
CA GLN A 412 -9.73 17.60 -12.42
C GLN A 412 -8.26 17.18 -12.53
N ILE A 413 -7.96 15.92 -12.19
CA ILE A 413 -6.60 15.39 -12.27
C ILE A 413 -6.12 15.34 -13.71
N ARG A 414 -6.96 14.84 -14.65
CA ARG A 414 -6.65 14.82 -16.08
C ARG A 414 -6.32 16.22 -16.61
N GLN A 415 -7.13 17.23 -16.27
CA GLN A 415 -6.89 18.62 -16.68
C GLN A 415 -5.56 19.16 -16.15
N ALA A 416 -5.20 18.85 -14.92
CA ALA A 416 -3.91 19.25 -14.35
C ALA A 416 -2.73 18.59 -15.07
N LEU A 417 -2.86 17.32 -15.49
CA LEU A 417 -1.84 16.63 -16.30
C LEU A 417 -1.71 17.28 -17.69
N VAL A 418 -2.82 17.62 -18.34
CA VAL A 418 -2.81 18.35 -19.62
C VAL A 418 -2.15 19.72 -19.48
N GLN A 419 -2.42 20.47 -18.41
CA GLN A 419 -1.74 21.74 -18.12
C GLN A 419 -0.24 21.55 -17.92
N LEU A 420 0.18 20.44 -17.30
CA LEU A 420 1.59 20.09 -17.16
C LEU A 420 2.23 19.85 -18.53
N GLN A 421 1.58 19.13 -19.43
CA GLN A 421 2.05 18.92 -20.82
C GLN A 421 2.13 20.26 -21.60
N GLN A 422 1.13 21.13 -21.45
CA GLN A 422 1.13 22.46 -22.06
C GLN A 422 2.27 23.36 -21.55
N SER A 423 2.80 23.10 -20.35
CA SER A 423 4.01 23.77 -19.84
C SER A 423 5.32 23.20 -20.42
N GLY A 424 5.26 22.31 -21.41
CA GLY A 424 6.40 21.71 -22.10
C GLY A 424 7.01 20.50 -21.39
N LYS A 425 6.30 19.87 -20.45
CA LYS A 425 6.80 18.70 -19.71
C LYS A 425 6.11 17.43 -20.19
N VAL A 426 6.89 16.36 -20.34
CA VAL A 426 6.39 15.04 -20.74
C VAL A 426 5.61 14.38 -19.59
N VAL A 427 4.46 13.79 -19.88
CA VAL A 427 3.65 13.03 -18.94
C VAL A 427 3.59 11.57 -19.38
N VAL A 428 4.13 10.67 -18.58
CA VAL A 428 4.01 9.23 -18.77
C VAL A 428 3.18 8.63 -17.65
N VAL A 429 2.19 7.81 -17.99
CA VAL A 429 1.42 7.06 -16.99
C VAL A 429 1.94 5.63 -16.93
N SER A 430 2.29 5.17 -15.72
CA SER A 430 2.61 3.78 -15.42
C SER A 430 1.44 3.17 -14.68
N MET A 431 0.75 2.23 -15.29
CA MET A 431 -0.37 1.53 -14.67
C MET A 431 0.14 0.40 -13.78
N GLY A 432 -0.39 0.31 -12.56
CA GLY A 432 -0.16 -0.78 -11.61
C GLY A 432 -1.03 -1.99 -11.91
N SER A 433 -1.41 -2.71 -10.85
CA SER A 433 -2.27 -3.90 -10.97
C SER A 433 -3.62 -3.57 -11.61
N MET A 434 -4.12 -2.36 -11.38
CA MET A 434 -5.35 -1.85 -11.98
C MET A 434 -5.24 -0.35 -12.26
N ALA A 435 -5.68 0.09 -13.44
CA ALA A 435 -5.90 1.50 -13.76
C ALA A 435 -7.14 1.61 -14.65
N ALA A 436 -8.30 1.41 -14.04
CA ALA A 436 -9.56 1.24 -14.75
C ALA A 436 -10.51 2.43 -14.50
N SER A 437 -11.42 2.64 -15.44
CA SER A 437 -12.50 3.62 -15.33
C SER A 437 -11.98 5.04 -15.05
N GLY A 438 -12.18 5.65 -13.89
CA GLY A 438 -11.59 6.93 -13.50
C GLY A 438 -10.06 6.94 -13.59
N GLY A 439 -9.41 5.79 -13.31
CA GLY A 439 -7.97 5.61 -13.49
C GLY A 439 -7.54 5.66 -14.96
N TYR A 440 -8.38 5.14 -15.87
CA TYR A 440 -8.15 5.28 -17.32
C TYR A 440 -8.50 6.69 -17.81
N TRP A 441 -9.57 7.30 -17.25
CA TRP A 441 -9.96 8.69 -17.54
C TRP A 441 -8.79 9.66 -17.37
N LEU A 442 -8.14 9.63 -16.22
CA LEU A 442 -7.01 10.53 -15.95
C LEU A 442 -5.76 10.21 -16.79
N ALA A 443 -5.60 8.96 -17.23
CA ALA A 443 -4.45 8.50 -18.01
C ALA A 443 -4.57 8.76 -19.53
N ALA A 444 -5.79 8.86 -20.05
CA ALA A 444 -6.07 8.74 -21.49
C ALA A 444 -5.32 9.74 -22.40
N ASN A 445 -5.01 10.96 -21.88
CA ASN A 445 -4.29 12.00 -22.61
C ASN A 445 -2.79 12.06 -22.32
N ALA A 446 -2.21 11.10 -21.59
CA ALA A 446 -0.76 11.06 -21.36
C ALA A 446 0.02 10.92 -22.69
N ASP A 447 1.24 11.43 -22.73
CA ASP A 447 2.13 11.30 -23.91
C ASP A 447 2.50 9.83 -24.17
N HIS A 448 2.51 9.02 -23.11
CA HIS A 448 2.72 7.58 -23.20
C HIS A 448 2.11 6.85 -21.99
N ILE A 449 1.49 5.72 -22.26
CA ILE A 449 0.89 4.84 -21.25
C ILE A 449 1.61 3.51 -21.24
N VAL A 450 2.14 3.12 -20.09
CA VAL A 450 2.81 1.83 -19.85
C VAL A 450 1.96 0.99 -18.89
N ALA A 451 1.70 -0.27 -19.22
CA ALA A 451 0.97 -1.21 -18.39
C ALA A 451 1.66 -2.59 -18.36
N ALA A 452 1.55 -3.32 -17.25
CA ALA A 452 1.97 -4.72 -17.25
C ALA A 452 0.99 -5.57 -18.08
N PRO A 453 1.41 -6.71 -18.66
CA PRO A 453 0.49 -7.60 -19.37
C PRO A 453 -0.73 -8.01 -18.52
N SER A 454 -0.56 -8.10 -17.21
CA SER A 454 -1.60 -8.47 -16.24
C SER A 454 -2.36 -7.29 -15.64
N THR A 455 -2.04 -6.04 -15.99
CA THR A 455 -2.78 -4.86 -15.54
C THR A 455 -4.24 -4.96 -16.00
N LEU A 456 -5.19 -4.70 -15.09
CA LEU A 456 -6.60 -4.53 -15.46
C LEU A 456 -6.88 -3.05 -15.75
N THR A 457 -7.40 -2.75 -16.95
CA THR A 457 -7.63 -1.37 -17.41
C THR A 457 -8.89 -1.24 -18.26
N GLY A 458 -9.10 -0.09 -18.90
CA GLY A 458 -10.32 0.19 -19.64
C GLY A 458 -11.47 0.53 -18.72
N SER A 459 -12.53 -0.27 -18.67
CA SER A 459 -13.79 0.03 -17.96
C SER A 459 -14.32 1.42 -18.31
N ILE A 460 -14.20 1.80 -19.62
CA ILE A 460 -14.64 3.09 -20.15
C ILE A 460 -16.16 3.14 -20.12
N GLY A 461 -16.70 3.68 -19.04
CA GLY A 461 -18.12 3.75 -18.74
C GLY A 461 -18.33 4.42 -17.39
N ILE A 462 -19.49 5.00 -17.19
CA ILE A 462 -19.84 5.67 -15.92
C ILE A 462 -21.20 5.23 -15.44
N PHE A 463 -21.46 5.50 -14.15
CA PHE A 463 -22.76 5.29 -13.55
C PHE A 463 -23.02 6.34 -12.46
N GLY A 464 -24.30 6.53 -12.13
CA GLY A 464 -24.77 7.21 -10.95
C GLY A 464 -25.51 6.22 -10.06
N ALA A 465 -25.41 6.35 -8.76
CA ALA A 465 -26.16 5.56 -7.79
C ALA A 465 -26.56 6.44 -6.61
N VAL A 466 -27.86 6.54 -6.37
CA VAL A 466 -28.41 7.35 -5.28
C VAL A 466 -29.36 6.47 -4.45
N PRO A 467 -29.00 6.12 -3.21
CA PRO A 467 -29.91 5.42 -2.31
C PRO A 467 -30.91 6.42 -1.72
N THR A 468 -32.19 6.01 -1.57
CA THR A 468 -33.21 6.78 -0.87
C THR A 468 -33.93 5.90 0.15
N PHE A 469 -34.40 6.51 1.25
CA PHE A 469 -34.87 5.81 2.44
C PHE A 469 -36.34 6.11 2.79
N GLU A 470 -37.08 6.77 1.91
CA GLU A 470 -38.49 7.16 2.16
C GLU A 470 -39.35 5.98 2.60
N HIS A 471 -39.19 4.82 1.97
CA HIS A 471 -39.95 3.63 2.33
C HIS A 471 -39.45 2.96 3.62
N SER A 472 -38.13 2.99 3.87
CA SER A 472 -37.54 2.52 5.12
C SER A 472 -38.02 3.37 6.30
N LEU A 473 -38.04 4.69 6.14
CA LEU A 473 -38.48 5.67 7.12
C LEU A 473 -39.99 5.51 7.40
N ALA A 474 -40.80 5.33 6.34
CA ALA A 474 -42.23 5.10 6.47
C ALA A 474 -42.57 3.85 7.32
N ARG A 475 -41.77 2.77 7.23
CA ARG A 475 -41.94 1.56 8.06
C ARG A 475 -41.80 1.82 9.57
N ILE A 476 -41.05 2.84 9.96
CA ILE A 476 -40.87 3.26 11.36
C ILE A 476 -41.69 4.50 11.72
N GLY A 477 -42.64 4.92 10.85
CA GLY A 477 -43.54 6.05 11.09
C GLY A 477 -42.90 7.42 10.85
N VAL A 478 -41.80 7.52 10.12
CA VAL A 478 -41.14 8.79 9.79
C VAL A 478 -41.42 9.15 8.32
N TYR A 479 -41.93 10.35 8.10
CA TYR A 479 -42.29 10.86 6.78
C TYR A 479 -41.59 12.17 6.51
N GLY A 480 -41.06 12.35 5.29
CA GLY A 480 -40.50 13.61 4.81
C GLY A 480 -41.58 14.39 4.04
N ASP A 481 -41.81 15.66 4.42
CA ASP A 481 -42.65 16.58 3.68
C ASP A 481 -41.95 17.94 3.64
N GLY A 482 -42.25 18.77 2.63
CA GLY A 482 -41.61 20.07 2.48
C GLY A 482 -42.15 20.86 1.29
N LEU A 483 -41.86 22.16 1.29
CA LEU A 483 -42.21 23.10 0.23
C LEU A 483 -40.91 23.62 -0.43
N SER A 484 -40.88 23.61 -1.75
CA SER A 484 -39.84 24.23 -2.55
C SER A 484 -40.33 25.49 -3.26
N VAL A 485 -39.60 26.59 -3.18
CA VAL A 485 -39.90 27.86 -3.87
C VAL A 485 -38.72 28.22 -4.79
N GLY A 486 -39.03 28.57 -6.05
CA GLY A 486 -38.03 29.00 -7.02
C GLY A 486 -37.51 27.95 -7.98
N GLY A 487 -37.93 26.71 -7.87
CA GLY A 487 -37.60 25.62 -8.79
C GLY A 487 -37.86 24.25 -8.18
N LYS A 488 -38.10 23.25 -9.04
CA LYS A 488 -38.30 21.86 -8.62
C LYS A 488 -37.00 21.05 -8.52
N ASN A 489 -35.87 21.53 -9.05
CA ASN A 489 -34.61 20.81 -9.10
C ASN A 489 -33.84 20.99 -7.79
N LEU A 490 -34.27 20.33 -6.74
CA LEU A 490 -33.50 20.18 -5.50
C LEU A 490 -32.56 18.98 -5.63
N PRO A 491 -31.40 18.99 -4.95
CA PRO A 491 -30.59 17.79 -4.81
C PRO A 491 -31.43 16.64 -4.24
N PRO A 492 -31.21 15.39 -4.64
CA PRO A 492 -31.98 14.26 -4.12
C PRO A 492 -32.04 14.29 -2.60
N ASN A 493 -33.25 14.31 -2.05
CA ASN A 493 -33.45 14.19 -0.61
C ASN A 493 -33.59 12.71 -0.27
N LEU A 494 -32.63 12.17 0.46
CA LEU A 494 -32.62 10.76 0.83
C LEU A 494 -33.87 10.31 1.61
N ALA A 495 -34.62 11.25 2.20
CA ALA A 495 -35.83 10.97 2.99
C ALA A 495 -37.15 11.07 2.21
N THR A 496 -37.16 11.71 1.03
CA THR A 496 -38.40 11.94 0.25
C THR A 496 -38.42 11.23 -1.11
N GLY A 497 -37.34 10.49 -1.42
CA GLY A 497 -37.21 9.85 -2.71
C GLY A 497 -36.79 10.80 -3.83
N MET A 498 -36.85 10.31 -5.07
CA MET A 498 -36.46 11.04 -6.30
C MET A 498 -37.67 11.11 -7.23
N ALA A 499 -37.96 12.30 -7.75
CA ALA A 499 -39.02 12.49 -8.73
C ALA A 499 -38.60 11.97 -10.12
N PRO A 500 -39.54 11.54 -10.98
CA PRO A 500 -39.21 11.06 -12.34
C PRO A 500 -38.44 12.09 -13.18
N GLU A 501 -38.72 13.37 -13.01
CA GLU A 501 -38.00 14.45 -13.70
C GLU A 501 -36.53 14.56 -13.24
N ASP A 502 -36.27 14.32 -11.94
CA ASP A 502 -34.92 14.30 -11.38
C ASP A 502 -34.15 13.06 -11.83
N GLU A 503 -34.81 11.90 -11.93
CA GLU A 503 -34.23 10.69 -12.51
C GLU A 503 -33.82 10.91 -13.97
N ALA A 504 -34.70 11.52 -14.77
CA ALA A 504 -34.39 11.84 -16.17
C ALA A 504 -33.21 12.82 -16.28
N ALA A 505 -33.14 13.82 -15.41
CA ALA A 505 -32.02 14.77 -15.38
C ALA A 505 -30.70 14.07 -14.98
N PHE A 506 -30.73 13.18 -14.01
CA PHE A 506 -29.56 12.38 -13.62
C PHE A 506 -29.08 11.45 -14.75
N GLN A 507 -30.02 10.79 -15.47
CA GLN A 507 -29.64 9.96 -16.61
C GLN A 507 -28.98 10.81 -17.71
N MET A 508 -29.50 12.02 -18.02
CA MET A 508 -28.88 12.92 -18.99
C MET A 508 -27.46 13.32 -18.57
N ASP A 509 -27.21 13.55 -17.28
CA ASP A 509 -25.88 13.86 -16.74
C ASP A 509 -24.90 12.68 -16.90
N VAL A 510 -25.36 11.45 -16.64
CA VAL A 510 -24.59 10.22 -16.85
C VAL A 510 -24.29 10.01 -18.34
N ASP A 511 -25.29 10.22 -19.22
CA ASP A 511 -25.11 10.12 -20.67
C ASP A 511 -24.10 11.15 -21.19
N TYR A 512 -24.15 12.40 -20.70
CA TYR A 512 -23.18 13.42 -21.03
C TYR A 512 -21.79 13.03 -20.57
N GLY A 513 -21.64 12.58 -19.33
CA GLY A 513 -20.35 12.16 -18.78
C GLY A 513 -19.76 10.99 -19.57
N TYR A 514 -20.57 10.01 -20.02
CA TYR A 514 -20.10 8.91 -20.84
C TYR A 514 -19.60 9.42 -22.22
N ARG A 515 -20.38 10.27 -22.91
CA ARG A 515 -19.93 10.88 -24.16
C ARG A 515 -18.62 11.64 -23.98
N ARG A 516 -18.48 12.37 -22.88
CA ARG A 516 -17.23 13.08 -22.54
C ARG A 516 -16.07 12.12 -22.36
N PHE A 517 -16.28 10.99 -21.69
CA PHE A 517 -15.23 9.97 -21.53
C PHE A 517 -14.79 9.40 -22.89
N LEU A 518 -15.74 9.06 -23.74
CA LEU A 518 -15.43 8.60 -25.12
C LEU A 518 -14.59 9.64 -25.89
N GLN A 519 -14.96 10.93 -25.81
CA GLN A 519 -14.21 12.02 -26.46
C GLN A 519 -12.77 12.11 -25.93
N ILE A 520 -12.59 12.08 -24.61
CA ILE A 520 -11.27 12.13 -23.98
C ILE A 520 -10.38 10.99 -24.48
N VAL A 521 -10.94 9.77 -24.54
CA VAL A 521 -10.20 8.61 -25.03
C VAL A 521 -9.91 8.75 -26.53
N ALA A 522 -10.88 9.16 -27.33
CA ALA A 522 -10.72 9.37 -28.77
C ALA A 522 -9.59 10.39 -29.07
N GLU A 523 -9.61 11.52 -28.37
CA GLU A 523 -8.59 12.58 -28.49
C GLU A 523 -7.20 12.05 -28.05
N GLY A 524 -7.12 11.46 -26.86
CA GLY A 524 -5.85 11.02 -26.29
C GLY A 524 -5.23 9.83 -27.01
N ARG A 525 -6.05 8.93 -27.53
CA ARG A 525 -5.61 7.72 -28.23
C ARG A 525 -5.66 7.83 -29.77
N LYS A 526 -5.99 9.01 -30.28
CA LYS A 526 -6.07 9.31 -31.73
C LYS A 526 -6.97 8.31 -32.49
N LYS A 527 -8.14 8.02 -31.91
CA LYS A 527 -9.15 7.12 -32.44
C LYS A 527 -10.43 7.87 -32.75
N SER A 528 -11.26 7.31 -33.65
CA SER A 528 -12.63 7.81 -33.85
C SER A 528 -13.52 7.44 -32.62
N LEU A 529 -14.62 8.18 -32.46
CA LEU A 529 -15.61 7.88 -31.41
C LEU A 529 -16.20 6.47 -31.58
N ASP A 530 -16.42 6.03 -32.83
CA ASP A 530 -16.94 4.70 -33.12
C ASP A 530 -15.96 3.58 -32.76
N GLU A 531 -14.66 3.78 -33.01
CA GLU A 531 -13.64 2.82 -32.61
C GLU A 531 -13.58 2.71 -31.10
N VAL A 532 -13.62 3.84 -30.39
CA VAL A 532 -13.63 3.84 -28.91
C VAL A 532 -14.93 3.21 -28.40
N GLY A 533 -16.09 3.53 -28.98
CA GLY A 533 -17.37 2.97 -28.60
C GLY A 533 -17.38 1.44 -28.60
N ARG A 534 -16.79 0.81 -29.63
CA ARG A 534 -16.72 -0.66 -29.75
C ARG A 534 -15.90 -1.35 -28.65
N ILE A 535 -14.93 -0.68 -28.06
CA ILE A 535 -14.04 -1.22 -27.02
C ILE A 535 -14.33 -0.66 -25.62
N ALA A 536 -15.31 0.24 -25.53
CA ALA A 536 -15.75 0.89 -24.29
C ALA A 536 -16.87 0.09 -23.58
N GLU A 537 -18.01 0.70 -23.36
CA GLU A 537 -19.20 0.14 -22.70
C GLU A 537 -18.95 -0.43 -21.30
N GLY A 538 -17.93 0.06 -20.62
CA GLY A 538 -17.55 -0.41 -19.28
C GLY A 538 -16.73 -1.70 -19.27
N ARG A 539 -16.33 -2.24 -20.42
CA ARG A 539 -15.56 -3.48 -20.53
C ARG A 539 -14.15 -3.31 -19.96
N VAL A 540 -13.73 -4.29 -19.17
CA VAL A 540 -12.38 -4.38 -18.59
C VAL A 540 -11.49 -5.21 -19.48
N TRP A 541 -10.25 -4.77 -19.67
CA TRP A 541 -9.24 -5.41 -20.49
C TRP A 541 -7.98 -5.69 -19.67
N ASP A 542 -7.30 -6.78 -19.96
CA ASP A 542 -5.93 -6.99 -19.53
C ASP A 542 -4.97 -6.07 -20.29
N GLY A 543 -3.79 -5.77 -19.72
CA GLY A 543 -2.85 -4.80 -20.31
C GLY A 543 -2.33 -5.20 -21.69
N ALA A 544 -2.15 -6.50 -21.95
CA ALA A 544 -1.72 -6.97 -23.27
C ALA A 544 -2.80 -6.73 -24.32
N THR A 545 -4.05 -7.07 -24.03
CA THR A 545 -5.21 -6.78 -24.90
C THR A 545 -5.41 -5.28 -25.06
N ALA A 546 -5.27 -4.49 -23.97
CA ALA A 546 -5.40 -3.03 -24.02
C ALA A 546 -4.36 -2.38 -24.95
N ARG A 547 -3.12 -2.91 -24.98
CA ARG A 547 -2.09 -2.48 -25.94
C ARG A 547 -2.54 -2.79 -27.39
N ASP A 548 -3.00 -3.99 -27.65
CA ASP A 548 -3.45 -4.41 -28.99
C ASP A 548 -4.65 -3.59 -29.47
N LEU A 549 -5.49 -3.14 -28.54
CA LEU A 549 -6.61 -2.21 -28.81
C LEU A 549 -6.17 -0.73 -28.92
N GLY A 550 -4.90 -0.41 -28.67
CA GLY A 550 -4.36 0.95 -28.69
C GLY A 550 -4.78 1.81 -27.49
N LEU A 551 -5.24 1.20 -26.42
CA LEU A 551 -5.53 1.88 -25.13
C LEU A 551 -4.26 2.08 -24.28
N VAL A 552 -3.23 1.27 -24.53
CA VAL A 552 -1.89 1.31 -23.89
C VAL A 552 -0.84 1.37 -24.99
N ASP A 553 0.27 2.08 -24.77
CA ASP A 553 1.32 2.26 -25.79
C ASP A 553 2.38 1.16 -25.72
N SER A 554 2.78 0.75 -24.52
CA SER A 554 3.79 -0.30 -24.33
C SER A 554 3.56 -1.11 -23.07
N LEU A 555 4.11 -2.33 -23.06
CA LEU A 555 4.08 -3.19 -21.88
C LEU A 555 5.32 -2.95 -21.01
N GLY A 556 5.14 -2.95 -19.68
CA GLY A 556 6.19 -2.78 -18.69
C GLY A 556 5.68 -2.33 -17.34
N GLY A 557 6.61 -2.06 -16.43
CA GLY A 557 6.35 -1.54 -15.08
C GLY A 557 6.78 -0.08 -14.91
N LEU A 558 7.10 0.30 -13.67
CA LEU A 558 7.56 1.66 -13.35
C LEU A 558 8.91 1.98 -13.99
N ASN A 559 9.85 1.03 -14.01
CA ASN A 559 11.19 1.24 -14.56
C ASN A 559 11.14 1.51 -16.07
N GLU A 560 10.29 0.80 -16.81
CA GLU A 560 10.06 1.01 -18.24
C GLU A 560 9.40 2.39 -18.48
N ALA A 561 8.46 2.78 -17.64
CA ALA A 561 7.83 4.10 -17.73
C ALA A 561 8.83 5.23 -17.49
N VAL A 562 9.74 5.08 -16.50
CA VAL A 562 10.85 6.02 -16.27
C VAL A 562 11.78 6.07 -17.47
N ALA A 563 12.12 4.93 -18.06
CA ALA A 563 12.97 4.88 -19.26
C ALA A 563 12.31 5.57 -20.47
N VAL A 564 10.99 5.38 -20.65
CA VAL A 564 10.22 6.07 -21.68
C VAL A 564 10.21 7.58 -21.43
N ALA A 565 9.94 8.01 -20.19
CA ALA A 565 9.95 9.42 -19.81
C ALA A 565 11.33 10.06 -20.05
N ALA A 566 12.41 9.37 -19.69
CA ALA A 566 13.78 9.79 -19.94
C ALA A 566 14.06 9.99 -21.44
N LYS A 567 13.63 9.03 -22.26
CA LYS A 567 13.79 9.08 -23.73
C LYS A 567 13.00 10.25 -24.34
N LEU A 568 11.73 10.40 -23.97
CA LEU A 568 10.88 11.46 -24.51
C LEU A 568 11.34 12.86 -24.07
N ALA A 569 11.74 13.02 -22.81
CA ALA A 569 12.27 14.28 -22.29
C ALA A 569 13.73 14.54 -22.60
N LYS A 570 14.46 13.56 -23.19
CA LYS A 570 15.91 13.62 -23.50
C LYS A 570 16.77 13.90 -22.27
N VAL A 571 16.49 13.20 -21.16
CA VAL A 571 17.20 13.33 -19.89
C VAL A 571 17.66 11.96 -19.38
N PRO A 572 18.68 11.87 -18.49
CA PRO A 572 19.12 10.62 -17.91
C PRO A 572 18.01 9.98 -17.04
N LYS A 573 17.81 8.67 -17.14
CA LYS A 573 16.83 7.92 -16.31
C LYS A 573 17.20 7.95 -14.82
N GLU A 574 18.48 8.06 -14.49
CA GLU A 574 19.01 8.17 -13.14
C GLU A 574 18.60 9.49 -12.44
N SER A 575 18.11 10.46 -13.22
CA SER A 575 17.58 11.73 -12.69
C SER A 575 16.15 11.61 -12.13
N ALA A 576 15.58 10.41 -12.07
CA ALA A 576 14.24 10.19 -11.56
C ALA A 576 14.19 10.22 -10.02
N ALA A 577 13.18 10.90 -9.46
CA ALA A 577 12.95 10.94 -8.02
C ALA A 577 11.46 11.10 -7.68
N TYR A 578 11.05 10.55 -6.52
CA TYR A 578 9.68 10.71 -6.04
C TYR A 578 9.37 12.15 -5.63
N ILE A 579 8.22 12.66 -6.07
CA ILE A 579 7.66 13.92 -5.61
C ILE A 579 6.74 13.62 -4.42
N ARG A 580 7.18 14.02 -3.22
CA ARG A 580 6.39 13.85 -2.00
C ARG A 580 5.88 15.21 -1.52
N LEU A 581 4.67 15.23 -0.98
CA LEU A 581 4.21 16.40 -0.20
C LEU A 581 5.01 16.49 1.10
N ALA A 582 5.22 17.71 1.58
CA ALA A 582 5.73 17.89 2.92
C ALA A 582 4.77 17.24 3.93
N PRO A 583 5.27 16.60 4.98
CA PRO A 583 4.40 16.07 6.02
C PRO A 583 3.59 17.23 6.62
N LEU A 584 2.29 16.98 6.88
CA LEU A 584 1.42 17.96 7.51
C LEU A 584 2.00 18.40 8.87
N PRO A 585 1.77 19.65 9.32
CA PRO A 585 2.15 20.09 10.65
C PRO A 585 1.63 19.14 11.75
N ILE A 586 2.38 18.98 12.84
CA ILE A 586 2.08 18.01 13.91
C ILE A 586 0.65 18.19 14.45
N LEU A 587 0.15 19.42 14.56
CA LEU A 587 -1.18 19.72 15.05
C LEU A 587 -2.30 19.26 14.09
N GLU A 588 -2.15 19.52 12.79
CA GLU A 588 -3.07 18.98 11.76
C GLU A 588 -2.99 17.46 11.69
N GLN A 589 -1.82 16.94 12.02
CA GLN A 589 -1.60 15.53 12.18
C GLN A 589 -2.45 14.94 13.30
N PHE A 590 -2.60 15.62 14.40
CA PHE A 590 -3.40 15.20 15.55
C PHE A 590 -4.90 15.26 15.24
N MET A 591 -5.35 16.34 14.61
CA MET A 591 -6.75 16.59 14.27
C MET A 591 -7.29 15.62 13.20
N SER A 592 -6.48 15.24 12.20
CA SER A 592 -6.87 14.27 11.17
C SER A 592 -6.87 12.80 11.65
N GLY A 593 -6.23 12.52 12.80
CA GLY A 593 -6.30 11.23 13.50
C GLY A 593 -7.56 11.04 14.34
N ALA A 594 -8.31 12.12 14.58
CA ALA A 594 -9.50 12.12 15.42
C ALA A 594 -10.78 11.54 14.75
N ASN A 595 -10.71 11.03 13.52
CA ASN A 595 -11.75 10.13 12.99
C ASN A 595 -11.72 8.74 13.70
N LEU A 596 -11.43 8.78 15.01
CA LEU A 596 -11.48 7.62 15.90
C LEU A 596 -12.91 7.05 16.05
N GLN A 597 -13.94 7.87 15.82
CA GLN A 597 -15.33 7.43 16.01
C GLN A 597 -15.79 6.36 15.01
N ALA A 598 -15.20 6.32 13.80
CA ALA A 598 -15.53 5.28 12.82
C ALA A 598 -14.85 3.91 13.11
N ARG A 599 -13.88 3.86 14.05
CA ARG A 599 -13.09 2.64 14.36
C ARG A 599 -13.47 1.96 15.68
N LEU A 600 -14.36 2.56 16.47
CA LEU A 600 -14.89 1.96 17.70
C LEU A 600 -16.14 1.10 17.45
N VAL A 601 -16.48 0.85 16.19
CA VAL A 601 -17.50 -0.16 15.86
C VAL A 601 -16.87 -1.52 16.19
N PRO A 602 -17.49 -2.32 17.09
CA PRO A 602 -17.04 -3.69 17.32
C PRO A 602 -16.89 -4.38 15.98
N ALA A 603 -15.88 -5.24 15.85
CA ALA A 603 -15.61 -6.01 14.64
C ALA A 603 -16.90 -6.73 14.17
N GLY A 604 -17.79 -5.96 13.58
CA GLY A 604 -18.94 -6.41 12.86
C GLY A 604 -18.45 -7.25 11.70
N SER A 605 -19.13 -8.31 11.41
CA SER A 605 -18.81 -9.35 10.46
C SER A 605 -17.98 -8.85 9.26
N ARG A 606 -17.09 -9.66 8.74
CA ARG A 606 -16.34 -9.42 7.47
C ARG A 606 -17.25 -8.90 6.35
N ILE A 607 -18.52 -9.24 6.38
CA ILE A 607 -19.57 -8.77 5.46
C ILE A 607 -19.77 -7.24 5.59
N GLN A 608 -19.86 -6.69 6.82
CA GLN A 608 -20.05 -5.25 7.02
C GLN A 608 -18.83 -4.47 6.54
N GLU A 609 -17.62 -4.96 6.82
CA GLU A 609 -16.38 -4.36 6.34
C GLU A 609 -16.32 -4.39 4.81
N GLU A 610 -16.64 -5.52 4.19
CA GLU A 610 -16.67 -5.67 2.74
C GLU A 610 -17.70 -4.74 2.09
N LEU A 611 -18.92 -4.65 2.64
CA LEU A 611 -19.97 -3.76 2.15
C LEU A 611 -19.57 -2.28 2.29
N THR A 612 -18.98 -1.90 3.43
CA THR A 612 -18.53 -0.52 3.65
C THR A 612 -17.38 -0.16 2.71
N ASN A 613 -16.40 -1.03 2.54
CA ASN A 613 -15.28 -0.78 1.64
C ASN A 613 -15.73 -0.70 0.17
N ARG A 614 -16.74 -1.47 -0.22
CA ARG A 614 -17.20 -1.56 -1.61
C ARG A 614 -18.23 -0.50 -1.97
N TYR A 615 -19.16 -0.17 -1.07
CA TYR A 615 -20.31 0.69 -1.35
C TYR A 615 -20.41 1.95 -0.48
N GLY A 616 -19.56 2.09 0.54
CA GLY A 616 -19.54 3.25 1.44
C GLY A 616 -19.35 4.58 0.72
N PHE A 617 -18.67 4.58 -0.44
CA PHE A 617 -18.47 5.77 -1.26
C PHE A 617 -19.77 6.44 -1.69
N MET A 618 -20.88 5.70 -1.83
CA MET A 618 -22.21 6.25 -2.18
C MET A 618 -22.79 7.11 -1.05
N LEU A 619 -22.47 6.78 0.21
CA LEU A 619 -22.94 7.52 1.38
C LEU A 619 -22.01 8.69 1.74
N GLU A 620 -20.73 8.61 1.40
CA GLU A 620 -19.69 9.56 1.78
C GLU A 620 -19.57 10.80 0.87
N LYS A 621 -20.48 10.98 -0.10
CA LYS A 621 -20.37 12.07 -1.10
C LYS A 621 -18.99 12.20 -1.74
N SER A 622 -18.36 11.08 -2.05
CA SER A 622 -17.04 11.03 -2.67
C SER A 622 -16.98 11.66 -4.08
N ASP A 623 -18.14 11.88 -4.69
CA ASP A 623 -18.33 12.73 -5.89
C ASP A 623 -19.44 13.75 -5.62
N PRO A 624 -19.24 15.05 -5.91
CA PRO A 624 -20.24 16.11 -5.63
C PRO A 624 -21.53 15.95 -6.42
N ARG A 625 -21.54 15.18 -7.51
CA ARG A 625 -22.71 14.90 -8.37
C ARG A 625 -23.21 13.47 -8.27
N HIS A 626 -22.64 12.65 -7.39
CA HIS A 626 -22.89 11.21 -7.28
C HIS A 626 -22.69 10.44 -8.60
N ILE A 627 -21.75 10.90 -9.44
CA ILE A 627 -21.40 10.28 -10.72
C ILE A 627 -20.01 9.63 -10.62
N TYR A 628 -19.94 8.35 -10.92
CA TYR A 628 -18.77 7.53 -10.66
C TYR A 628 -18.25 6.85 -11.92
N ALA A 629 -16.96 7.03 -12.15
CA ALA A 629 -16.16 6.24 -13.06
C ALA A 629 -15.38 5.20 -12.22
N HIS A 630 -16.05 4.14 -11.78
CA HIS A 630 -15.49 3.09 -10.92
C HIS A 630 -15.77 1.70 -11.49
N SER A 631 -14.82 0.78 -11.35
CA SER A 631 -14.99 -0.61 -11.82
C SER A 631 -15.58 -1.53 -10.77
N LEU A 632 -15.39 -1.23 -9.46
CA LEU A 632 -15.77 -2.06 -8.30
C LEU A 632 -15.30 -3.53 -8.41
N LEU A 633 -14.27 -3.78 -9.18
CA LEU A 633 -13.60 -5.08 -9.18
C LEU A 633 -12.91 -5.29 -7.83
N ALA A 634 -12.81 -6.53 -7.39
CA ALA A 634 -11.91 -6.89 -6.29
C ALA A 634 -10.50 -6.39 -6.61
N GLU A 635 -9.77 -5.95 -5.58
CA GLU A 635 -8.36 -5.59 -5.78
C GLU A 635 -7.64 -6.78 -6.43
N PRO A 636 -6.80 -6.57 -7.47
CA PRO A 636 -6.12 -7.66 -8.17
C PRO A 636 -5.28 -8.56 -7.27
N ALA A 637 -4.79 -8.00 -6.15
CA ALA A 637 -4.08 -8.76 -5.13
C ALA A 637 -4.98 -9.79 -4.41
N ALA A 638 -6.28 -9.50 -4.24
CA ALA A 638 -7.24 -10.44 -3.65
C ALA A 638 -7.64 -11.58 -4.61
N ILE A 639 -7.41 -11.42 -5.91
CA ILE A 639 -7.71 -12.46 -6.91
C ILE A 639 -6.71 -13.63 -6.79
N LEU A 640 -5.52 -13.39 -6.23
CA LEU A 640 -4.46 -14.37 -6.04
C LEU A 640 -4.47 -15.03 -4.66
N GLN A 641 -5.29 -14.58 -3.74
CA GLN A 641 -5.52 -15.19 -2.43
C GLN A 641 -6.63 -16.25 -2.50
#